data_d3fdcb2b889aa1f348d5d852e931c150
#
_entry.id   d3fdcb2b889aa1f348d5d852e931c150
#
_cell.length_a   1.000
_cell.length_b   1.000
_cell.length_c   1.000
_cell.angle_alpha   90.00
_cell.angle_beta   90.00
_cell.angle_gamma   90.00
#
_symmetry.space_group_name_H-M   'P 1'
#
loop_
_entity.id
_entity.type
_entity.pdbx_description
1 polymer ?
#
loop_
_entity_poly.entity_id
_entity_poly.type
_entity_poly.pdbx_seq_one_letter_code
_entity_poly.pdbx_strand_id
1 'polypeptide(L)'
;MKKRLQQLILILFLPFMTFHSLVGQDIIPLPSQVISAPGFFYFSGGTNINADKNIVIPTYLNNYLKQKQATLNSKGVQNDILFSIANNGLSEGYELKITTNKIYLTGNDEKGLFYGMQSLIQLLQHQPLTNGSITLPCQTITDQPRFGYRGIMLDAGRYFQPMSYIKELLDIMAAYKFNTFHWHLTEDQGWRVEIEKYPKLMSKSAWRSETVIGHHNQKPRVYDGEKHGGYYTKADIKEIVAYAAERNITVIPEIEMPGHATAAIAAYPELGCTGKDLEVPRDWGVKEDVYCPSEATFKFLEDVLTEIIPLFPSPYIHIGGDECPKKQWKESALAQSVMKREGLKDEDALQSYFIKRMEAFLKTKGKKLIGWDEILEGGLAPDATVMSWRGIKGGIEAAHLGHDVIMSPNTFCYFDYYQSDAPGEPLAIGGKLTVEKVYSFDPIPDELPAETHKHILGGQGNIWTEYISTLPKLRYMAYTRMLALSEVLWTPVAKKEFLPFAVRLNKHIDYWKTKNIDFANHLFEIKPTLTSREEGLEVTLTPLVPWGEIRYTLDGTMPKSTSAVYVNPLLLTQKTVVKTQSFVQNQPKGNPISIDFLPHKGLQAKILSKTTPSKTYKGAGERGLINGISGSKDQFNDGEWQGITPGETFSMKLSWTDKQAIKGIQFHIYNDPESWIYLPSEATIYTSQDGNIFSKACETKITEDKDTKTLAVDIPCKIKSQFIEIKIPAIGTIPVNRPGSGNQAWLFLDEIRVY
;
A
#
# COMPACT_ATOMS: atom_id res chain seq x y z
N MET A 1 -65.23 1.45 35.13
CA MET A 1 -64.13 2.36 35.58
C MET A 1 -63.11 2.44 34.46
N LYS A 2 -63.09 3.58 33.73
CA LYS A 2 -62.24 3.87 32.57
C LYS A 2 -60.85 4.29 33.07
N LYS A 3 -59.75 3.63 32.64
CA LYS A 3 -58.39 4.18 32.70
C LYS A 3 -57.91 4.42 31.29
N ARG A 4 -57.71 5.71 30.98
CA ARG A 4 -57.12 6.21 29.71
C ARG A 4 -55.62 5.89 29.69
N LEU A 5 -55.16 5.26 28.60
CA LEU A 5 -53.75 5.13 28.25
C LEU A 5 -53.37 6.38 27.47
N GLN A 6 -52.56 7.25 28.04
CA GLN A 6 -51.89 8.34 27.32
C GLN A 6 -50.65 7.77 26.66
N GLN A 7 -50.68 7.74 25.32
CA GLN A 7 -49.48 7.52 24.49
C GLN A 7 -48.67 8.82 24.52
N LEU A 8 -47.48 8.76 25.12
CA LEU A 8 -46.46 9.81 25.02
C LEU A 8 -45.72 9.60 23.68
N ILE A 9 -46.00 10.44 22.70
CA ILE A 9 -45.21 10.53 21.46
C ILE A 9 -43.95 11.33 21.80
N LEU A 10 -42.82 10.63 21.96
CA LEU A 10 -41.50 11.24 22.06
C LEU A 10 -41.00 11.61 20.67
N ILE A 11 -41.25 12.86 20.27
CA ILE A 11 -40.65 13.43 19.08
C ILE A 11 -39.18 13.70 19.40
N LEU A 12 -38.29 12.80 18.92
CA LEU A 12 -36.87 13.05 18.90
C LEU A 12 -36.60 14.19 17.89
N PHE A 13 -36.42 15.39 18.40
CA PHE A 13 -35.76 16.46 17.68
C PHE A 13 -34.28 16.05 17.50
N LEU A 14 -33.95 15.45 16.36
CA LEU A 14 -32.58 15.47 15.88
C LEU A 14 -32.26 16.93 15.53
N PRO A 15 -31.23 17.54 16.16
CA PRO A 15 -30.77 18.84 15.70
C PRO A 15 -30.24 18.62 14.27
N PHE A 16 -30.84 19.26 13.28
CA PHE A 16 -30.24 19.52 12.00
C PHE A 16 -28.93 20.28 12.29
N MET A 17 -27.83 19.58 12.46
CA MET A 17 -26.52 20.19 12.36
C MET A 17 -26.40 20.68 10.92
N THR A 18 -26.68 21.97 10.71
CA THR A 18 -26.24 22.70 9.55
C THR A 18 -24.73 22.54 9.50
N PHE A 19 -24.22 21.65 8.67
CA PHE A 19 -22.82 21.60 8.30
C PHE A 19 -22.49 22.93 7.60
N HIS A 20 -22.18 23.94 8.38
CA HIS A 20 -21.41 25.06 7.87
C HIS A 20 -20.01 24.47 7.60
N SER A 21 -19.75 24.20 6.34
CA SER A 21 -18.40 23.79 5.92
C SER A 21 -17.44 24.90 6.31
N LEU A 22 -16.67 24.68 7.36
CA LEU A 22 -15.55 25.49 7.75
C LEU A 22 -14.49 25.35 6.65
N VAL A 23 -14.38 26.34 5.77
CA VAL A 23 -13.63 26.26 4.50
C VAL A 23 -12.10 26.08 4.70
N GLY A 24 -11.55 26.35 5.86
CA GLY A 24 -10.17 25.94 6.21
C GLY A 24 -9.99 24.42 6.33
N GLN A 25 -11.07 23.65 6.27
CA GLN A 25 -11.06 22.19 6.34
C GLN A 25 -10.85 21.50 4.98
N ASP A 26 -10.68 22.24 3.88
CA ASP A 26 -10.47 21.63 2.56
C ASP A 26 -9.00 21.36 2.22
N ILE A 27 -8.09 21.73 3.12
CA ILE A 27 -6.63 21.56 2.95
C ILE A 27 -6.22 20.14 3.36
N ILE A 28 -5.37 19.53 2.55
CA ILE A 28 -4.62 18.31 2.88
C ILE A 28 -3.12 18.64 2.76
N PRO A 29 -2.30 18.35 3.78
CA PRO A 29 -2.65 17.89 5.12
C PRO A 29 -3.40 18.93 5.96
N LEU A 30 -4.24 18.45 6.91
CA LEU A 30 -5.05 19.31 7.78
C LEU A 30 -4.15 20.23 8.62
N PRO A 31 -4.36 21.55 8.59
CA PRO A 31 -3.58 22.48 9.39
C PRO A 31 -3.72 22.30 10.90
N SER A 32 -2.66 22.67 11.63
CA SER A 32 -2.60 22.59 13.09
C SER A 32 -3.68 23.41 13.77
N GLN A 33 -4.03 24.58 13.23
CA GLN A 33 -5.11 25.44 13.75
C GLN A 33 -5.79 26.22 12.64
N VAL A 34 -7.12 26.31 12.69
CA VAL A 34 -7.94 27.17 11.83
C VAL A 34 -8.93 27.91 12.68
N ILE A 35 -8.93 29.24 12.63
CA ILE A 35 -9.85 30.14 13.33
C ILE A 35 -10.64 30.91 12.29
N SER A 36 -11.95 30.65 12.20
CA SER A 36 -12.84 31.34 11.25
C SER A 36 -13.10 32.80 11.70
N ALA A 37 -13.28 33.70 10.73
CA ALA A 37 -13.65 35.08 10.93
C ALA A 37 -14.80 35.50 10.00
N PRO A 38 -15.62 36.47 10.33
CA PRO A 38 -16.71 36.93 9.48
C PRO A 38 -16.19 37.59 8.17
N GLY A 39 -16.94 37.37 7.07
CA GLY A 39 -16.68 37.96 5.78
C GLY A 39 -15.95 37.05 4.78
N PHE A 40 -15.69 37.65 3.60
CA PHE A 40 -15.09 36.94 2.49
C PHE A 40 -14.05 37.82 1.79
N PHE A 41 -12.97 37.21 1.34
CA PHE A 41 -11.99 37.79 0.41
C PHE A 41 -12.35 37.37 -1.02
N TYR A 42 -12.29 38.30 -1.97
CA TYR A 42 -12.60 38.04 -3.37
C TYR A 42 -11.31 38.08 -4.20
N PHE A 43 -10.73 36.92 -4.50
CA PHE A 43 -9.58 36.81 -5.39
C PHE A 43 -10.04 37.00 -6.83
N SER A 44 -9.48 38.04 -7.48
CA SER A 44 -9.89 38.50 -8.83
C SER A 44 -8.66 38.83 -9.69
N GLY A 45 -8.89 39.15 -10.96
CA GLY A 45 -7.85 39.61 -11.86
C GLY A 45 -7.19 40.93 -11.43
N GLY A 46 -7.84 41.73 -10.55
CA GLY A 46 -7.32 42.97 -9.97
C GLY A 46 -6.60 42.82 -8.62
N THR A 47 -6.46 41.58 -8.08
CA THR A 47 -5.77 41.34 -6.82
C THR A 47 -4.27 41.59 -6.96
N ASN A 48 -3.67 42.46 -6.13
CA ASN A 48 -2.24 42.70 -6.12
C ASN A 48 -1.52 41.59 -5.35
N ILE A 49 -0.41 41.10 -5.89
CA ILE A 49 0.45 40.11 -5.23
C ILE A 49 1.80 40.78 -4.95
N ASN A 50 2.11 40.98 -3.67
CA ASN A 50 3.31 41.65 -3.20
C ASN A 50 4.09 40.77 -2.23
N ALA A 51 5.40 40.91 -2.23
CA ALA A 51 6.30 40.27 -1.27
C ALA A 51 7.28 41.30 -0.71
N ASP A 52 7.75 41.08 0.50
CA ASP A 52 8.83 41.88 1.08
C ASP A 52 10.09 41.81 0.21
N LYS A 53 10.91 42.90 0.22
CA LYS A 53 12.00 43.12 -0.74
C LYS A 53 13.01 41.98 -0.89
N ASN A 54 13.17 41.17 0.14
CA ASN A 54 14.15 40.06 0.18
C ASN A 54 13.53 38.69 -0.05
N ILE A 55 12.24 38.60 -0.40
CA ILE A 55 11.54 37.35 -0.58
C ILE A 55 11.50 36.96 -2.05
N VAL A 56 12.01 35.77 -2.36
CA VAL A 56 11.92 35.17 -3.69
C VAL A 56 10.76 34.20 -3.68
N ILE A 57 9.64 34.54 -4.35
CA ILE A 57 8.55 33.65 -4.58
C ILE A 57 9.00 32.62 -5.65
N PRO A 58 8.89 31.29 -5.40
CA PRO A 58 9.20 30.29 -6.42
C PRO A 58 8.47 30.59 -7.73
N THR A 59 9.19 30.58 -8.85
CA THR A 59 8.68 30.97 -10.17
C THR A 59 7.41 30.26 -10.55
N TYR A 60 7.33 28.96 -10.30
CA TYR A 60 6.16 28.15 -10.68
C TYR A 60 4.91 28.51 -9.84
N LEU A 61 5.06 28.85 -8.54
CA LEU A 61 3.94 29.28 -7.69
C LEU A 61 3.44 30.67 -8.11
N ASN A 62 4.36 31.59 -8.39
CA ASN A 62 4.02 32.92 -8.90
C ASN A 62 3.28 32.82 -10.25
N ASN A 63 3.78 31.97 -11.16
CA ASN A 63 3.15 31.73 -12.44
C ASN A 63 1.75 31.12 -12.28
N TYR A 64 1.57 30.16 -11.36
CA TYR A 64 0.25 29.61 -11.06
C TYR A 64 -0.74 30.70 -10.63
N LEU A 65 -0.37 31.55 -9.67
CA LEU A 65 -1.21 32.64 -9.20
C LEU A 65 -1.57 33.61 -10.33
N LYS A 66 -0.57 34.02 -11.15
CA LYS A 66 -0.78 34.93 -12.31
C LYS A 66 -1.67 34.31 -13.37
N GLN A 67 -1.46 33.05 -13.72
CA GLN A 67 -2.33 32.31 -14.66
C GLN A 67 -3.76 32.22 -14.14
N LYS A 68 -3.92 31.95 -12.85
CA LYS A 68 -5.24 31.89 -12.21
C LYS A 68 -5.93 33.27 -12.29
N GLN A 69 -5.21 34.35 -11.97
CA GLN A 69 -5.72 35.73 -12.09
C GLN A 69 -6.16 36.08 -13.52
N ALA A 70 -5.40 35.67 -14.53
CA ALA A 70 -5.71 35.93 -15.94
C ALA A 70 -7.03 35.35 -16.41
N THR A 71 -7.55 34.31 -15.69
CA THR A 71 -8.86 33.70 -15.97
C THR A 71 -10.03 34.40 -15.26
N LEU A 72 -9.76 35.44 -14.46
CA LEU A 72 -10.74 36.09 -13.60
C LEU A 72 -11.05 37.52 -14.09
N ASN A 73 -12.20 38.08 -13.71
CA ASN A 73 -12.55 39.46 -14.03
C ASN A 73 -11.61 40.45 -13.35
N SER A 74 -11.09 41.42 -14.11
CA SER A 74 -10.26 42.50 -13.60
C SER A 74 -11.06 43.62 -12.92
N LYS A 75 -12.37 43.71 -13.15
CA LYS A 75 -13.27 44.69 -12.51
C LYS A 75 -13.71 44.14 -11.16
N GLY A 76 -13.01 44.47 -10.11
CA GLY A 76 -13.32 44.02 -8.74
C GLY A 76 -12.71 44.96 -7.70
N VAL A 77 -12.95 44.65 -6.44
CA VAL A 77 -12.34 45.36 -5.32
C VAL A 77 -10.83 45.15 -5.41
N GLN A 78 -10.05 46.25 -5.25
CA GLN A 78 -8.58 46.18 -5.13
C GLN A 78 -8.23 45.50 -3.81
N ASN A 79 -7.76 44.27 -3.88
CA ASN A 79 -7.33 43.45 -2.76
C ASN A 79 -5.85 43.09 -2.88
N ASP A 80 -5.20 42.86 -1.75
CA ASP A 80 -3.77 42.54 -1.71
C ASP A 80 -3.51 41.16 -1.13
N ILE A 81 -2.51 40.47 -1.68
CA ILE A 81 -1.84 39.33 -1.05
C ILE A 81 -0.43 39.76 -0.70
N LEU A 82 -0.05 39.59 0.56
CA LEU A 82 1.23 40.08 1.11
C LEU A 82 2.00 38.86 1.65
N PHE A 83 3.22 38.66 1.14
CA PHE A 83 4.12 37.61 1.59
C PHE A 83 5.24 38.20 2.45
N SER A 84 5.48 37.62 3.63
CA SER A 84 6.51 38.03 4.58
C SER A 84 7.17 36.80 5.26
N ILE A 85 8.35 37.05 5.87
CA ILE A 85 9.06 36.07 6.70
C ILE A 85 9.32 36.73 8.06
N ALA A 86 8.91 36.05 9.14
CA ALA A 86 9.06 36.57 10.49
C ALA A 86 10.38 36.19 11.17
N ASN A 87 11.08 35.16 10.69
CA ASN A 87 12.29 34.57 11.28
C ASN A 87 12.12 34.21 12.77
N ASN A 88 10.94 33.72 13.14
CA ASN A 88 10.58 33.30 14.48
C ASN A 88 9.73 32.03 14.45
N GLY A 89 9.67 31.33 15.57
CA GLY A 89 8.91 30.09 15.68
C GLY A 89 9.65 28.84 15.14
N LEU A 90 8.90 27.76 14.94
CA LEU A 90 9.44 26.49 14.45
C LEU A 90 9.67 26.55 12.94
N SER A 91 10.76 25.94 12.49
CA SER A 91 11.05 25.80 11.06
C SER A 91 9.88 25.18 10.30
N GLU A 92 9.69 25.59 9.04
CA GLU A 92 8.62 25.15 8.15
C GLU A 92 7.20 25.61 8.58
N GLY A 93 7.05 26.33 9.69
CA GLY A 93 5.78 26.88 10.17
C GLY A 93 5.35 28.14 9.44
N TYR A 94 4.04 28.43 9.41
CA TYR A 94 3.46 29.62 8.79
C TYR A 94 2.15 30.08 9.44
N GLU A 95 1.81 31.34 9.22
CA GLU A 95 0.48 31.91 9.43
C GLU A 95 -0.10 32.41 8.11
N LEU A 96 -1.32 31.97 7.78
CA LEU A 96 -2.10 32.47 6.64
C LEU A 96 -3.38 33.13 7.17
N LYS A 97 -3.41 34.48 7.15
CA LYS A 97 -4.54 35.29 7.62
C LYS A 97 -5.30 35.88 6.44
N ILE A 98 -6.54 35.50 6.27
CA ILE A 98 -7.45 35.96 5.23
C ILE A 98 -8.45 36.93 5.86
N THR A 99 -8.45 38.19 5.42
CA THR A 99 -9.40 39.25 5.79
C THR A 99 -10.23 39.63 4.58
N THR A 100 -11.19 40.53 4.72
CA THR A 100 -12.09 40.96 3.62
C THR A 100 -11.36 41.66 2.47
N ASN A 101 -10.21 42.28 2.74
CA ASN A 101 -9.46 43.08 1.76
C ASN A 101 -7.99 42.66 1.60
N LYS A 102 -7.46 41.84 2.49
CA LYS A 102 -6.03 41.44 2.45
C LYS A 102 -5.86 39.97 2.87
N ILE A 103 -4.93 39.30 2.21
CA ILE A 103 -4.35 38.04 2.65
C ILE A 103 -2.92 38.33 3.11
N TYR A 104 -2.62 37.95 4.35
CA TYR A 104 -1.27 37.98 4.90
C TYR A 104 -0.78 36.54 4.99
N LEU A 105 0.33 36.24 4.37
CA LEU A 105 1.00 34.95 4.51
C LEU A 105 2.41 35.18 5.03
N THR A 106 2.64 34.77 6.26
CA THR A 106 3.92 34.93 6.97
C THR A 106 4.51 33.56 7.25
N GLY A 107 5.66 33.26 6.65
CA GLY A 107 6.45 32.07 7.00
C GLY A 107 7.33 32.33 8.21
N ASN A 108 7.56 31.33 9.05
CA ASN A 108 8.61 31.39 10.08
C ASN A 108 10.00 31.38 9.43
N ASP A 109 10.11 30.79 8.27
CA ASP A 109 11.26 30.75 7.36
C ASP A 109 10.78 30.65 5.90
N GLU A 110 11.72 30.56 4.94
CA GLU A 110 11.40 30.40 3.51
C GLU A 110 10.57 29.15 3.22
N LYS A 111 10.83 28.05 3.91
CA LYS A 111 10.08 26.80 3.75
C LYS A 111 8.66 26.93 4.30
N GLY A 112 8.49 27.59 5.45
CA GLY A 112 7.16 27.87 6.00
C GLY A 112 6.33 28.74 5.07
N LEU A 113 6.93 29.80 4.47
CA LEU A 113 6.28 30.61 3.45
C LEU A 113 5.84 29.75 2.25
N PHE A 114 6.70 28.85 1.78
CA PHE A 114 6.41 27.92 0.70
C PHE A 114 5.19 27.04 1.01
N TYR A 115 5.15 26.40 2.19
CA TYR A 115 4.03 25.53 2.58
C TYR A 115 2.73 26.29 2.82
N GLY A 116 2.83 27.52 3.30
CA GLY A 116 1.69 28.43 3.38
C GLY A 116 1.12 28.80 2.01
N MET A 117 1.99 29.00 1.00
CA MET A 117 1.56 29.20 -0.39
C MET A 117 0.85 27.98 -0.95
N GLN A 118 1.32 26.75 -0.67
CA GLN A 118 0.62 25.53 -1.07
C GLN A 118 -0.79 25.46 -0.48
N SER A 119 -0.95 25.84 0.79
CA SER A 119 -2.26 25.91 1.44
C SER A 119 -3.18 26.95 0.80
N LEU A 120 -2.66 28.14 0.47
CA LEU A 120 -3.43 29.15 -0.25
C LEU A 120 -3.86 28.67 -1.64
N ILE A 121 -2.97 27.98 -2.36
CA ILE A 121 -3.28 27.41 -3.69
C ILE A 121 -4.38 26.36 -3.57
N GLN A 122 -4.31 25.45 -2.60
CA GLN A 122 -5.36 24.47 -2.37
C GLN A 122 -6.72 25.14 -2.10
N LEU A 123 -6.76 26.18 -1.25
CA LEU A 123 -7.97 26.95 -1.02
C LEU A 123 -8.54 27.55 -2.31
N LEU A 124 -7.70 28.14 -3.16
CA LEU A 124 -8.11 28.70 -4.46
C LEU A 124 -8.58 27.63 -5.46
N GLN A 125 -8.06 26.41 -5.38
CA GLN A 125 -8.43 25.31 -6.27
C GLN A 125 -9.81 24.74 -5.98
N HIS A 126 -10.20 24.70 -4.71
CA HIS A 126 -11.41 24.04 -4.25
C HIS A 126 -12.64 24.97 -4.11
N GLN A 127 -12.46 26.26 -4.36
CA GLN A 127 -13.58 27.19 -4.32
C GLN A 127 -14.19 27.41 -5.71
N PRO A 128 -15.54 27.52 -5.78
CA PRO A 128 -16.21 27.80 -7.03
C PRO A 128 -15.93 29.19 -7.54
N LEU A 129 -15.92 29.33 -8.86
CA LEU A 129 -15.93 30.65 -9.52
C LEU A 129 -17.31 31.27 -9.41
N THR A 130 -17.43 32.43 -8.75
CA THR A 130 -18.69 33.13 -8.58
C THR A 130 -18.52 34.58 -9.08
N ASN A 131 -19.34 34.97 -10.06
CA ASN A 131 -19.29 36.33 -10.66
C ASN A 131 -17.91 36.74 -11.19
N GLY A 132 -17.09 35.75 -11.66
CA GLY A 132 -15.75 36.03 -12.19
C GLY A 132 -14.66 36.21 -11.13
N SER A 133 -14.93 35.87 -9.88
CA SER A 133 -13.98 35.89 -8.76
C SER A 133 -14.05 34.56 -7.98
N ILE A 134 -12.95 34.24 -7.29
CA ILE A 134 -12.93 33.14 -6.32
C ILE A 134 -13.15 33.70 -4.92
N THR A 135 -14.11 33.17 -4.20
CA THR A 135 -14.50 33.66 -2.87
C THR A 135 -13.85 32.80 -1.79
N LEU A 136 -12.98 33.39 -0.97
CA LEU A 136 -12.38 32.75 0.19
C LEU A 136 -12.99 33.30 1.48
N PRO A 137 -13.48 32.50 2.42
CA PRO A 137 -13.93 32.97 3.72
C PRO A 137 -12.75 33.49 4.55
N CYS A 138 -13.03 34.53 5.35
CA CYS A 138 -12.05 35.09 6.27
C CYS A 138 -11.72 34.09 7.38
N GLN A 139 -10.42 33.89 7.61
CA GLN A 139 -9.91 32.94 8.60
C GLN A 139 -8.43 33.18 8.90
N THR A 140 -7.94 32.62 9.98
CA THR A 140 -6.52 32.54 10.28
C THR A 140 -6.13 31.07 10.41
N ILE A 141 -5.12 30.66 9.65
CA ILE A 141 -4.53 29.31 9.69
C ILE A 141 -3.14 29.46 10.28
N THR A 142 -2.85 28.74 11.38
CA THR A 142 -1.51 28.60 11.94
C THR A 142 -1.11 27.14 11.83
N ASP A 143 0.04 26.87 11.21
CA ASP A 143 0.38 25.52 10.81
C ASP A 143 1.90 25.27 10.83
N GLN A 144 2.25 24.01 11.07
CA GLN A 144 3.64 23.51 11.09
C GLN A 144 3.64 21.98 10.99
N PRO A 145 4.72 21.36 10.48
CA PRO A 145 4.82 19.91 10.38
C PRO A 145 5.01 19.24 11.74
N ARG A 146 4.48 18.00 11.86
CA ARG A 146 4.76 17.11 12.99
C ARG A 146 6.15 16.47 12.89
N PHE A 147 6.59 16.10 11.67
CA PHE A 147 7.87 15.44 11.41
C PHE A 147 8.74 16.22 10.43
N GLY A 148 10.05 16.19 10.67
CA GLY A 148 11.03 16.82 9.79
C GLY A 148 11.30 16.02 8.50
N TYR A 149 11.16 14.70 8.52
CA TYR A 149 11.29 13.84 7.33
C TYR A 149 9.91 13.39 6.85
N ARG A 150 9.56 13.75 5.62
CA ARG A 150 8.29 13.40 4.97
C ARG A 150 8.58 12.94 3.55
N GLY A 151 8.79 11.61 3.40
CA GLY A 151 9.40 11.02 2.21
C GLY A 151 8.44 10.29 1.29
N ILE A 152 8.81 10.27 0.01
CA ILE A 152 8.31 9.33 -1.00
C ILE A 152 9.51 8.75 -1.75
N MET A 153 9.55 7.43 -1.88
CA MET A 153 10.51 6.72 -2.70
C MET A 153 9.89 6.34 -4.05
N LEU A 154 10.69 6.44 -5.11
CA LEU A 154 10.36 5.93 -6.43
C LEU A 154 11.45 4.98 -6.92
N ASP A 155 11.07 3.75 -7.21
CA ASP A 155 11.93 2.76 -7.84
C ASP A 155 12.04 3.03 -9.35
N ALA A 156 13.23 3.43 -9.78
CA ALA A 156 13.59 3.57 -11.19
C ALA A 156 14.34 2.34 -11.72
N GLY A 157 14.79 1.46 -10.81
CA GLY A 157 15.57 0.26 -11.14
C GLY A 157 14.73 -0.78 -11.89
N ARG A 158 13.54 -1.15 -11.39
CA ARG A 158 12.65 -2.14 -12.03
C ARG A 158 12.05 -1.60 -13.33
N TYR A 159 11.51 -0.40 -13.30
CA TYR A 159 11.09 0.31 -14.51
C TYR A 159 11.71 1.70 -14.58
N PHE A 160 12.46 1.97 -15.68
CA PHE A 160 12.99 3.31 -15.93
C PHE A 160 11.85 4.31 -16.08
N GLN A 161 11.86 5.37 -15.29
CA GLN A 161 10.82 6.39 -15.27
C GLN A 161 11.28 7.64 -16.03
N PRO A 162 10.54 8.13 -17.04
CA PRO A 162 10.88 9.36 -17.73
C PRO A 162 10.97 10.57 -16.79
N MET A 163 11.84 11.54 -17.10
CA MET A 163 11.99 12.78 -16.35
C MET A 163 10.66 13.50 -16.09
N SER A 164 9.74 13.47 -17.07
CA SER A 164 8.41 14.07 -16.92
C SER A 164 7.57 13.44 -15.82
N TYR A 165 7.71 12.12 -15.61
CA TYR A 165 6.99 11.41 -14.54
C TYR A 165 7.54 11.79 -13.16
N ILE A 166 8.86 11.90 -13.05
CA ILE A 166 9.53 12.33 -11.81
C ILE A 166 9.14 13.76 -11.45
N LYS A 167 9.13 14.67 -12.43
CA LYS A 167 8.72 16.06 -12.21
C LYS A 167 7.27 16.18 -11.76
N GLU A 168 6.37 15.40 -12.35
CA GLU A 168 4.97 15.39 -11.91
C GLU A 168 4.83 14.85 -10.48
N LEU A 169 5.55 13.77 -10.13
CA LEU A 169 5.57 13.26 -8.76
C LEU A 169 6.08 14.33 -7.77
N LEU A 170 7.14 15.06 -8.12
CA LEU A 170 7.68 16.15 -7.32
C LEU A 170 6.66 17.30 -7.17
N ASP A 171 5.86 17.60 -8.20
CA ASP A 171 4.78 18.60 -8.11
C ASP A 171 3.70 18.17 -7.11
N ILE A 172 3.29 16.91 -7.15
CA ILE A 172 2.32 16.35 -6.19
C ILE A 172 2.91 16.32 -4.78
N MET A 173 4.15 15.87 -4.62
CA MET A 173 4.85 15.88 -3.34
C MET A 173 4.86 17.30 -2.73
N ALA A 174 5.22 18.32 -3.50
CA ALA A 174 5.25 19.70 -3.06
C ALA A 174 3.86 20.22 -2.67
N ALA A 175 2.84 19.96 -3.49
CA ALA A 175 1.47 20.38 -3.24
C ALA A 175 0.90 19.81 -1.92
N TYR A 176 1.35 18.62 -1.51
CA TYR A 176 0.93 17.93 -0.29
C TYR A 176 2.02 17.92 0.80
N LYS A 177 2.98 18.85 0.74
CA LYS A 177 3.97 19.17 1.78
C LYS A 177 4.96 18.05 2.14
N PHE A 178 5.24 17.13 1.22
CA PHE A 178 6.40 16.26 1.32
C PHE A 178 7.68 17.06 1.07
N ASN A 179 8.80 16.64 1.70
CA ASN A 179 10.07 17.36 1.58
C ASN A 179 11.27 16.47 1.22
N THR A 180 11.06 15.19 1.03
CA THR A 180 12.15 14.25 0.71
C THR A 180 11.71 13.29 -0.41
N PHE A 181 12.49 13.29 -1.50
CA PHE A 181 12.36 12.36 -2.61
C PHE A 181 13.51 11.35 -2.51
N HIS A 182 13.19 10.10 -2.19
CA HIS A 182 14.13 8.98 -2.20
C HIS A 182 14.12 8.36 -3.61
N TRP A 183 15.24 8.48 -4.32
CA TRP A 183 15.37 8.02 -5.70
C TRP A 183 16.16 6.73 -5.75
N HIS A 184 15.46 5.61 -5.89
CA HIS A 184 16.04 4.27 -5.99
C HIS A 184 16.57 4.05 -7.41
N LEU A 185 17.89 4.17 -7.59
CA LEU A 185 18.54 4.30 -8.89
C LEU A 185 19.19 3.01 -9.39
N THR A 186 19.40 2.02 -8.55
CA THR A 186 20.10 0.78 -8.94
C THR A 186 19.40 -0.43 -8.35
N GLU A 187 19.34 -1.52 -9.14
CA GLU A 187 18.62 -2.73 -8.80
C GLU A 187 19.13 -3.90 -9.65
N ASP A 188 18.75 -5.14 -9.31
CA ASP A 188 19.07 -6.33 -10.09
C ASP A 188 18.68 -6.20 -11.57
N GLN A 189 17.54 -5.54 -11.87
CA GLN A 189 16.98 -5.42 -13.22
C GLN A 189 17.40 -4.14 -13.95
N GLY A 190 18.24 -3.31 -13.33
CA GLY A 190 18.71 -2.13 -14.03
C GLY A 190 19.51 -1.13 -13.22
N TRP A 191 20.55 -0.60 -13.82
CA TRP A 191 21.36 0.51 -13.33
C TRP A 191 20.93 1.81 -14.01
N ARG A 192 20.54 2.85 -13.25
CA ARG A 192 19.87 4.03 -13.82
C ARG A 192 20.65 5.34 -13.73
N VAL A 193 21.91 5.32 -13.37
CA VAL A 193 22.72 6.53 -13.21
C VAL A 193 24.00 6.47 -14.02
N GLU A 194 24.33 7.57 -14.72
CA GLU A 194 25.57 7.70 -15.49
C GLU A 194 26.81 7.71 -14.57
N ILE A 195 27.76 6.80 -14.87
CA ILE A 195 29.07 6.72 -14.23
C ILE A 195 30.15 6.70 -15.32
N GLU A 196 30.88 7.78 -15.49
CA GLU A 196 31.85 7.92 -16.57
C GLU A 196 32.97 6.90 -16.51
N LYS A 197 33.43 6.61 -15.29
CA LYS A 197 34.51 5.64 -15.07
C LYS A 197 34.12 4.22 -15.43
N TYR A 198 32.84 3.89 -15.38
CA TYR A 198 32.32 2.53 -15.62
C TYR A 198 31.27 2.50 -16.72
N PRO A 199 31.64 2.73 -18.01
CA PRO A 199 30.68 2.94 -19.10
C PRO A 199 29.80 1.72 -19.44
N LYS A 200 30.22 0.49 -19.02
CA LYS A 200 29.37 -0.70 -19.22
C LYS A 200 28.11 -0.66 -18.35
N LEU A 201 28.07 0.13 -17.26
CA LEU A 201 26.85 0.32 -16.48
C LEU A 201 25.73 0.93 -17.33
N MET A 202 26.04 1.88 -18.24
CA MET A 202 25.07 2.47 -19.15
C MET A 202 24.81 1.60 -20.38
N SER A 203 25.84 0.94 -20.92
CA SER A 203 25.69 0.18 -22.16
C SER A 203 25.12 -1.23 -21.98
N LYS A 204 25.35 -1.88 -20.82
CA LYS A 204 24.85 -3.23 -20.50
C LYS A 204 23.85 -3.19 -19.33
N SER A 205 24.21 -2.69 -18.15
CA SER A 205 23.40 -2.79 -16.92
C SER A 205 22.12 -1.96 -16.96
N ALA A 206 22.08 -0.91 -17.76
CA ALA A 206 20.86 -0.08 -17.90
C ALA A 206 19.77 -0.74 -18.75
N TRP A 207 20.01 -1.92 -19.33
CA TRP A 207 19.14 -2.55 -20.31
C TRP A 207 18.90 -4.02 -20.01
N ARG A 208 17.65 -4.48 -20.10
CA ARG A 208 17.27 -5.90 -20.13
C ARG A 208 16.59 -6.24 -21.46
N SER A 209 16.70 -7.50 -21.90
CA SER A 209 16.22 -7.92 -23.20
C SER A 209 14.69 -7.94 -23.34
N GLU A 210 13.99 -8.23 -22.25
CA GLU A 210 12.54 -8.33 -22.15
C GLU A 210 12.11 -8.27 -20.68
N THR A 211 10.79 -8.20 -20.42
CA THR A 211 10.25 -8.17 -19.06
C THR A 211 9.17 -9.23 -18.88
N VAL A 212 9.10 -9.85 -17.69
CA VAL A 212 8.05 -10.82 -17.35
C VAL A 212 6.66 -10.16 -17.39
N ILE A 213 5.70 -10.85 -18.02
CA ILE A 213 4.28 -10.47 -18.05
C ILE A 213 3.52 -11.29 -16.99
N GLY A 214 2.53 -10.66 -16.35
CA GLY A 214 1.77 -11.28 -15.28
C GLY A 214 2.54 -11.34 -13.97
N HIS A 215 2.02 -12.08 -13.00
CA HIS A 215 2.68 -12.20 -11.70
C HIS A 215 3.92 -13.10 -11.78
N HIS A 216 5.02 -12.71 -11.14
CA HIS A 216 6.32 -13.42 -11.23
C HIS A 216 6.25 -14.89 -10.73
N ASN A 217 5.27 -15.21 -9.88
CA ASN A 217 5.02 -16.59 -9.42
C ASN A 217 4.29 -17.45 -10.47
N GLN A 218 3.74 -16.84 -11.53
CA GLN A 218 3.03 -17.58 -12.58
C GLN A 218 4.00 -18.49 -13.34
N LYS A 219 3.57 -19.72 -13.62
CA LYS A 219 4.34 -20.72 -14.39
C LYS A 219 3.47 -21.30 -15.51
N PRO A 220 4.00 -21.48 -16.74
CA PRO A 220 5.32 -20.99 -17.16
C PRO A 220 5.36 -19.46 -17.20
N ARG A 221 6.54 -18.87 -16.99
CA ARG A 221 6.73 -17.43 -17.14
C ARG A 221 6.58 -17.04 -18.61
N VAL A 222 5.89 -15.92 -18.85
CA VAL A 222 5.73 -15.31 -20.16
C VAL A 222 6.46 -13.96 -20.15
N TYR A 223 7.07 -13.59 -21.27
CA TYR A 223 7.82 -12.35 -21.42
C TYR A 223 7.26 -11.53 -22.56
N ASP A 224 7.44 -10.20 -22.51
CA ASP A 224 6.92 -9.27 -23.52
C ASP A 224 7.72 -9.25 -24.83
N GLY A 225 8.97 -9.75 -24.83
CA GLY A 225 9.87 -9.69 -25.97
C GLY A 225 10.40 -8.28 -26.28
N GLU A 226 10.12 -7.30 -25.40
CA GLU A 226 10.45 -5.91 -25.63
C GLU A 226 11.66 -5.49 -24.76
N LYS A 227 12.69 -4.95 -25.42
CA LYS A 227 13.86 -4.40 -24.72
C LYS A 227 13.44 -3.23 -23.84
N HIS A 228 13.72 -3.30 -22.52
CA HIS A 228 13.45 -2.23 -21.58
C HIS A 228 14.74 -1.69 -20.96
N GLY A 229 14.78 -0.37 -20.72
CA GLY A 229 15.88 0.26 -20.00
C GLY A 229 15.97 1.76 -20.24
N GLY A 230 17.07 2.31 -19.75
CA GLY A 230 17.40 3.72 -19.77
C GLY A 230 18.25 4.07 -18.56
N TYR A 231 18.82 5.26 -18.55
CA TYR A 231 19.56 5.82 -17.44
C TYR A 231 19.44 7.34 -17.45
N TYR A 232 19.66 7.95 -16.32
CA TYR A 232 19.72 9.41 -16.19
C TYR A 232 21.17 9.86 -16.33
N THR A 233 21.40 10.81 -17.24
CA THR A 233 22.69 11.48 -17.37
C THR A 233 22.95 12.37 -16.14
N LYS A 234 24.19 12.76 -15.91
CA LYS A 234 24.52 13.74 -14.86
C LYS A 234 23.78 15.06 -15.06
N ALA A 235 23.46 15.43 -16.30
CA ALA A 235 22.65 16.60 -16.61
C ALA A 235 21.20 16.43 -16.18
N ASP A 236 20.59 15.26 -16.48
CA ASP A 236 19.22 14.92 -16.04
C ASP A 236 19.09 14.96 -14.52
N ILE A 237 20.07 14.37 -13.83
CA ILE A 237 20.07 14.36 -12.36
C ILE A 237 20.14 15.78 -11.81
N LYS A 238 21.04 16.63 -12.32
CA LYS A 238 21.13 18.04 -11.90
C LYS A 238 19.82 18.79 -12.16
N GLU A 239 19.16 18.51 -13.28
CA GLU A 239 17.86 19.12 -13.59
C GLU A 239 16.77 18.69 -12.59
N ILE A 240 16.69 17.40 -12.25
CA ILE A 240 15.72 16.90 -11.26
C ILE A 240 16.04 17.46 -9.87
N VAL A 241 17.29 17.49 -9.47
CA VAL A 241 17.71 18.02 -8.17
C VAL A 241 17.38 19.53 -8.05
N ALA A 242 17.62 20.30 -9.11
CA ALA A 242 17.25 21.72 -9.15
C ALA A 242 15.73 21.90 -9.13
N TYR A 243 14.99 21.10 -9.89
CA TYR A 243 13.53 21.13 -9.92
C TYR A 243 12.91 20.78 -8.57
N ALA A 244 13.48 19.79 -7.86
CA ALA A 244 13.09 19.43 -6.50
C ALA A 244 13.40 20.52 -5.49
N ALA A 245 14.57 21.16 -5.60
CA ALA A 245 15.00 22.26 -4.71
C ALA A 245 14.04 23.45 -4.77
N GLU A 246 13.56 23.85 -5.95
CA GLU A 246 12.52 24.88 -6.11
C GLU A 246 11.20 24.53 -5.38
N ARG A 247 11.00 23.26 -5.03
CA ARG A 247 9.83 22.69 -4.35
C ARG A 247 10.09 22.36 -2.88
N ASN A 248 11.23 22.81 -2.34
CA ASN A 248 11.69 22.46 -1.00
C ASN A 248 11.79 20.95 -0.76
N ILE A 249 12.12 20.19 -1.79
CA ILE A 249 12.30 18.74 -1.73
C ILE A 249 13.79 18.42 -1.85
N THR A 250 14.30 17.69 -0.87
CA THR A 250 15.65 17.12 -0.89
C THR A 250 15.62 15.77 -1.61
N VAL A 251 16.53 15.56 -2.56
CA VAL A 251 16.66 14.28 -3.27
C VAL A 251 17.74 13.44 -2.61
N ILE A 252 17.39 12.23 -2.17
CA ILE A 252 18.30 11.23 -1.60
C ILE A 252 18.48 10.12 -2.64
N PRO A 253 19.69 9.90 -3.20
CA PRO A 253 19.92 8.79 -4.11
C PRO A 253 20.11 7.49 -3.34
N GLU A 254 19.66 6.38 -3.90
CA GLU A 254 19.98 5.02 -3.43
C GLU A 254 20.81 4.29 -4.46
N ILE A 255 21.93 3.70 -3.96
CA ILE A 255 22.84 2.83 -4.68
C ILE A 255 22.93 1.54 -3.89
N GLU A 256 22.31 0.50 -4.41
CA GLU A 256 22.17 -0.79 -3.75
C GLU A 256 23.51 -1.50 -3.54
N MET A 257 23.71 -1.98 -2.32
CA MET A 257 24.82 -2.83 -1.92
C MET A 257 24.54 -3.47 -0.53
N PRO A 258 24.99 -4.70 -0.23
CA PRO A 258 25.72 -5.62 -1.14
C PRO A 258 24.80 -6.51 -1.97
N GLY A 259 23.49 -6.58 -1.67
CA GLY A 259 22.46 -7.24 -2.46
C GLY A 259 22.01 -6.39 -3.65
N HIS A 260 20.99 -6.86 -4.40
CA HIS A 260 20.38 -6.17 -5.54
C HIS A 260 21.42 -5.63 -6.57
N ALA A 261 22.47 -6.41 -6.78
CA ALA A 261 23.68 -5.99 -7.49
C ALA A 261 23.84 -6.64 -8.88
N THR A 262 22.91 -7.52 -9.29
CA THR A 262 23.08 -8.38 -10.48
C THR A 262 23.28 -7.57 -11.75
N ALA A 263 22.61 -6.43 -11.94
CA ALA A 263 22.82 -5.60 -13.11
C ALA A 263 24.27 -5.06 -13.19
N ALA A 264 24.85 -4.62 -12.08
CA ALA A 264 26.22 -4.15 -12.03
C ALA A 264 27.22 -5.30 -12.27
N ILE A 265 26.98 -6.46 -11.64
CA ILE A 265 27.79 -7.67 -11.81
C ILE A 265 27.70 -8.18 -13.25
N ALA A 266 26.57 -8.09 -13.92
CA ALA A 266 26.42 -8.43 -15.32
C ALA A 266 27.36 -7.61 -16.23
N ALA A 267 27.60 -6.33 -15.92
CA ALA A 267 28.55 -5.50 -16.66
C ALA A 267 30.02 -5.76 -16.27
N TYR A 268 30.26 -6.07 -15.00
CA TYR A 268 31.59 -6.25 -14.40
C TYR A 268 31.59 -7.52 -13.53
N PRO A 269 31.72 -8.72 -14.14
CA PRO A 269 31.62 -10.00 -13.44
C PRO A 269 32.59 -10.17 -12.26
N GLU A 270 33.71 -9.46 -12.27
CA GLU A 270 34.72 -9.43 -11.19
C GLU A 270 34.22 -8.82 -9.88
N LEU A 271 33.08 -8.10 -9.90
CA LEU A 271 32.44 -7.54 -8.70
C LEU A 271 31.67 -8.60 -7.90
N GLY A 272 31.22 -9.66 -8.57
CA GLY A 272 30.51 -10.79 -7.93
C GLY A 272 31.44 -11.87 -7.41
N CYS A 273 30.91 -12.74 -6.55
CA CYS A 273 31.67 -13.82 -5.96
C CYS A 273 31.98 -14.99 -6.92
N THR A 274 31.24 -15.12 -8.00
CA THR A 274 31.34 -16.25 -8.94
C THR A 274 32.15 -15.94 -10.20
N GLY A 275 32.31 -14.67 -10.55
CA GLY A 275 32.96 -14.23 -11.80
C GLY A 275 32.23 -14.69 -13.08
N LYS A 276 30.99 -15.16 -12.98
CA LYS A 276 30.20 -15.62 -14.14
C LYS A 276 29.74 -14.45 -15.00
N ASP A 277 29.70 -14.68 -16.31
CA ASP A 277 29.03 -13.75 -17.20
C ASP A 277 27.50 -13.89 -17.03
N LEU A 278 26.87 -12.82 -16.57
CA LEU A 278 25.44 -12.76 -16.28
C LEU A 278 24.72 -11.87 -17.29
N GLU A 279 23.44 -12.15 -17.50
CA GLU A 279 22.52 -11.23 -18.14
C GLU A 279 21.81 -10.40 -17.05
N VAL A 280 21.37 -9.20 -17.42
CA VAL A 280 20.49 -8.40 -16.56
C VAL A 280 19.16 -9.14 -16.39
N PRO A 281 18.68 -9.38 -15.15
CA PRO A 281 17.46 -10.12 -14.90
C PRO A 281 16.24 -9.51 -15.59
N ARG A 282 15.35 -10.39 -16.06
CA ARG A 282 14.12 -10.03 -16.80
C ARG A 282 12.86 -10.21 -15.95
N ASP A 283 13.02 -10.76 -14.76
CA ASP A 283 11.96 -11.09 -13.82
C ASP A 283 12.26 -10.53 -12.42
N TRP A 284 11.22 -10.54 -11.58
CA TRP A 284 11.25 -9.98 -10.23
C TRP A 284 11.71 -10.98 -9.18
N GLY A 285 11.94 -10.49 -7.97
CA GLY A 285 12.38 -11.24 -6.81
C GLY A 285 13.88 -11.19 -6.59
N VAL A 286 14.32 -11.52 -5.37
CA VAL A 286 15.70 -11.48 -4.91
C VAL A 286 16.59 -12.40 -5.75
N LYS A 287 17.77 -11.90 -6.16
CA LYS A 287 18.78 -12.66 -6.90
C LYS A 287 19.91 -13.06 -5.98
N GLU A 288 20.53 -14.24 -6.26
CA GLU A 288 21.61 -14.75 -5.44
C GLU A 288 22.96 -14.04 -5.69
N ASP A 289 23.09 -13.29 -6.80
CA ASP A 289 24.32 -12.64 -7.20
C ASP A 289 24.50 -11.32 -6.44
N VAL A 290 25.43 -11.31 -5.50
CA VAL A 290 25.73 -10.19 -4.61
C VAL A 290 27.16 -9.71 -4.81
N TYR A 291 27.45 -8.47 -4.43
CA TYR A 291 28.83 -7.98 -4.41
C TYR A 291 29.72 -8.83 -3.51
N CYS A 292 30.87 -9.25 -4.07
CA CYS A 292 31.88 -9.92 -3.31
C CYS A 292 32.70 -8.89 -2.49
N PRO A 293 33.03 -9.16 -1.22
CA PRO A 293 33.72 -8.18 -0.35
C PRO A 293 35.22 -8.05 -0.68
N SER A 294 35.55 -7.83 -1.95
CA SER A 294 36.91 -7.62 -2.43
C SER A 294 37.29 -6.13 -2.38
N GLU A 295 38.60 -5.86 -2.28
CA GLU A 295 39.10 -4.46 -2.36
C GLU A 295 38.75 -3.82 -3.73
N ALA A 296 38.71 -4.63 -4.79
CA ALA A 296 38.27 -4.15 -6.11
C ALA A 296 36.80 -3.71 -6.10
N THR A 297 35.91 -4.46 -5.43
CA THR A 297 34.49 -4.12 -5.27
C THR A 297 34.31 -2.86 -4.43
N PHE A 298 35.01 -2.75 -3.29
CA PHE A 298 34.97 -1.52 -2.50
C PHE A 298 35.47 -0.31 -3.29
N LYS A 299 36.55 -0.48 -4.05
CA LYS A 299 37.07 0.59 -4.92
C LYS A 299 36.08 1.00 -6.00
N PHE A 300 35.39 0.03 -6.60
CA PHE A 300 34.32 0.30 -7.57
C PHE A 300 33.20 1.13 -6.93
N LEU A 301 32.69 0.72 -5.76
CA LEU A 301 31.60 1.44 -5.06
C LEU A 301 32.02 2.84 -4.60
N GLU A 302 33.26 2.98 -4.09
CA GLU A 302 33.83 4.28 -3.73
C GLU A 302 33.96 5.22 -4.93
N ASP A 303 34.36 4.70 -6.09
CA ASP A 303 34.44 5.46 -7.34
C ASP A 303 33.03 5.89 -7.82
N VAL A 304 32.05 4.97 -7.79
CA VAL A 304 30.64 5.29 -8.10
C VAL A 304 30.13 6.40 -7.19
N LEU A 305 30.28 6.26 -5.89
CA LEU A 305 29.82 7.26 -4.92
C LEU A 305 30.58 8.59 -5.06
N THR A 306 31.86 8.57 -5.46
CA THR A 306 32.62 9.79 -5.73
C THR A 306 32.04 10.59 -6.91
N GLU A 307 31.49 9.91 -7.95
CA GLU A 307 30.81 10.58 -9.05
C GLU A 307 29.40 11.04 -8.70
N ILE A 308 28.68 10.31 -7.83
CA ILE A 308 27.30 10.60 -7.44
C ILE A 308 27.19 11.72 -6.42
N ILE A 309 28.02 11.70 -5.38
CA ILE A 309 27.92 12.66 -4.26
C ILE A 309 27.85 14.13 -4.67
N PRO A 310 28.63 14.61 -5.66
CA PRO A 310 28.55 16.02 -6.10
C PRO A 310 27.23 16.39 -6.80
N LEU A 311 26.45 15.42 -7.26
CA LEU A 311 25.18 15.64 -7.95
C LEU A 311 24.03 15.85 -6.96
N PHE A 312 24.17 15.38 -5.71
CA PHE A 312 23.12 15.39 -4.69
C PHE A 312 23.53 16.21 -3.47
N PRO A 313 22.93 17.39 -3.26
CA PRO A 313 23.20 18.23 -2.08
C PRO A 313 22.78 17.60 -0.74
N SER A 314 21.94 16.57 -0.78
CA SER A 314 21.49 15.84 0.42
C SER A 314 22.66 15.49 1.35
N PRO A 315 22.50 15.63 2.68
CA PRO A 315 23.48 15.12 3.64
C PRO A 315 23.49 13.58 3.70
N TYR A 316 22.50 12.91 3.09
CA TYR A 316 22.32 11.48 3.12
C TYR A 316 22.59 10.82 1.75
N ILE A 317 23.14 9.61 1.81
CA ILE A 317 23.17 8.63 0.72
C ILE A 317 22.53 7.35 1.26
N HIS A 318 21.57 6.80 0.54
CA HIS A 318 20.99 5.49 0.84
C HIS A 318 21.77 4.42 0.12
N ILE A 319 22.13 3.35 0.82
CA ILE A 319 22.96 2.27 0.27
C ILE A 319 22.21 0.93 0.12
N GLY A 320 20.90 0.91 0.34
CA GLY A 320 20.11 -0.32 0.37
C GLY A 320 20.41 -1.13 1.62
N GLY A 321 21.04 -2.27 1.45
CA GLY A 321 21.46 -3.18 2.53
C GLY A 321 20.46 -4.29 2.81
N ASP A 322 19.34 -4.32 2.11
CA ASP A 322 18.26 -5.27 2.25
C ASP A 322 18.50 -6.58 1.47
N GLU A 323 17.79 -7.60 1.86
CA GLU A 323 17.61 -8.88 1.18
C GLU A 323 18.88 -9.52 0.59
N CYS A 324 20.06 -9.27 1.20
CA CYS A 324 21.33 -9.79 0.71
C CYS A 324 21.47 -11.30 0.98
N PRO A 325 21.38 -12.20 -0.03
CA PRO A 325 21.58 -13.63 0.17
C PRO A 325 23.02 -13.97 0.57
N LYS A 326 23.18 -14.86 1.55
CA LYS A 326 24.49 -15.22 2.12
C LYS A 326 25.16 -16.41 1.43
N LYS A 327 24.46 -17.10 0.52
CA LYS A 327 24.93 -18.36 -0.08
C LYS A 327 26.25 -18.21 -0.81
N GLN A 328 26.37 -17.22 -1.70
CA GLN A 328 27.60 -17.02 -2.45
C GLN A 328 28.78 -16.62 -1.55
N TRP A 329 28.54 -15.88 -0.47
CA TRP A 329 29.58 -15.57 0.50
C TRP A 329 30.06 -16.81 1.28
N LYS A 330 29.14 -17.74 1.60
CA LYS A 330 29.50 -19.03 2.24
C LYS A 330 30.39 -19.90 1.34
N GLU A 331 30.11 -19.88 0.04
CA GLU A 331 30.80 -20.69 -0.96
C GLU A 331 32.09 -20.02 -1.50
N SER A 332 32.24 -18.70 -1.34
CA SER A 332 33.36 -17.93 -1.89
C SER A 332 34.62 -18.01 -1.01
N ALA A 333 35.70 -18.58 -1.52
CA ALA A 333 37.00 -18.59 -0.84
C ALA A 333 37.48 -17.19 -0.50
N LEU A 334 37.20 -16.19 -1.35
CA LEU A 334 37.57 -14.80 -1.09
C LEU A 334 36.75 -14.23 0.09
N ALA A 335 35.42 -14.37 0.10
CA ALA A 335 34.61 -13.90 1.20
C ALA A 335 35.00 -14.55 2.53
N GLN A 336 35.24 -15.88 2.53
CA GLN A 336 35.68 -16.60 3.70
C GLN A 336 37.10 -16.16 4.17
N SER A 337 38.00 -15.79 3.24
CA SER A 337 39.30 -15.23 3.60
C SER A 337 39.21 -13.86 4.25
N VAL A 338 38.25 -13.01 3.78
CA VAL A 338 37.97 -11.71 4.42
C VAL A 338 37.42 -11.92 5.82
N MET A 339 36.44 -12.83 5.99
CA MET A 339 35.88 -13.15 7.30
C MET A 339 36.99 -13.60 8.29
N LYS A 340 37.87 -14.47 7.85
CA LYS A 340 38.99 -14.93 8.68
C LYS A 340 39.96 -13.80 9.03
N ARG A 341 40.29 -12.95 8.06
CA ARG A 341 41.21 -11.82 8.25
C ARG A 341 40.67 -10.80 9.25
N GLU A 342 39.37 -10.49 9.14
CA GLU A 342 38.67 -9.48 9.96
C GLU A 342 38.08 -10.06 11.26
N GLY A 343 38.23 -11.38 11.50
CA GLY A 343 37.71 -12.05 12.70
C GLY A 343 36.20 -12.07 12.79
N LEU A 344 35.49 -12.13 11.64
CA LEU A 344 34.02 -12.11 11.55
C LEU A 344 33.46 -13.51 11.81
N LYS A 345 32.43 -13.61 12.63
CA LYS A 345 31.85 -14.89 13.08
C LYS A 345 30.97 -15.61 12.05
N ASP A 346 30.27 -14.83 11.23
CA ASP A 346 29.26 -15.30 10.25
C ASP A 346 29.12 -14.28 9.12
N GLU A 347 28.26 -14.60 8.13
CA GLU A 347 28.00 -13.75 6.97
C GLU A 347 27.17 -12.51 7.31
N ASP A 348 26.44 -12.49 8.42
CA ASP A 348 25.77 -11.27 8.90
C ASP A 348 26.80 -10.28 9.44
N ALA A 349 27.83 -10.76 10.16
CA ALA A 349 28.96 -9.95 10.53
C ALA A 349 29.77 -9.45 9.32
N LEU A 350 29.83 -10.24 8.23
CA LEU A 350 30.44 -9.81 6.97
C LEU A 350 29.60 -8.69 6.29
N GLN A 351 28.30 -8.77 6.30
CA GLN A 351 27.43 -7.68 5.81
C GLN A 351 27.64 -6.41 6.64
N SER A 352 27.64 -6.53 7.95
CA SER A 352 27.95 -5.41 8.85
C SER A 352 29.33 -4.78 8.55
N TYR A 353 30.37 -5.61 8.33
CA TYR A 353 31.68 -5.13 7.92
C TYR A 353 31.61 -4.36 6.59
N PHE A 354 30.90 -4.89 5.60
CA PHE A 354 30.73 -4.24 4.30
C PHE A 354 30.10 -2.86 4.46
N ILE A 355 29.00 -2.76 5.20
CA ILE A 355 28.27 -1.51 5.45
C ILE A 355 29.15 -0.52 6.22
N LYS A 356 29.87 -0.95 7.26
CA LYS A 356 30.80 -0.11 8.04
C LYS A 356 31.93 0.47 7.16
N ARG A 357 32.45 -0.31 6.21
CA ARG A 357 33.42 0.17 5.23
C ARG A 357 32.88 1.30 4.38
N MET A 358 31.63 1.14 3.90
CA MET A 358 30.99 2.16 3.07
C MET A 358 30.58 3.39 3.89
N GLU A 359 30.12 3.22 5.13
CA GLU A 359 29.86 4.36 6.04
C GLU A 359 31.14 5.18 6.29
N ALA A 360 32.25 4.49 6.60
CA ALA A 360 33.51 5.16 6.81
C ALA A 360 33.93 5.99 5.59
N PHE A 361 33.73 5.47 4.38
CA PHE A 361 33.98 6.21 3.15
C PHE A 361 33.05 7.43 3.03
N LEU A 362 31.73 7.25 3.19
CA LEU A 362 30.76 8.35 3.12
C LEU A 362 31.06 9.46 4.14
N LYS A 363 31.49 9.08 5.35
CA LYS A 363 31.89 10.03 6.39
C LYS A 363 33.09 10.89 5.95
N THR A 364 34.06 10.35 5.20
CA THR A 364 35.15 11.13 4.62
C THR A 364 34.68 12.16 3.59
N LYS A 365 33.51 11.94 3.01
CA LYS A 365 32.86 12.83 2.05
C LYS A 365 31.83 13.77 2.70
N GLY A 366 31.70 13.75 4.03
CA GLY A 366 30.72 14.56 4.78
C GLY A 366 29.28 14.11 4.59
N LYS A 367 29.04 12.83 4.21
CA LYS A 367 27.73 12.25 4.03
C LYS A 367 27.41 11.25 5.15
N LYS A 368 26.10 11.13 5.46
CA LYS A 368 25.55 10.14 6.37
C LYS A 368 24.94 8.99 5.57
N LEU A 369 25.06 7.78 6.10
CA LEU A 369 24.47 6.59 5.52
C LEU A 369 23.03 6.42 5.98
N ILE A 370 22.14 6.06 5.05
CA ILE A 370 20.84 5.44 5.32
C ILE A 370 20.89 4.02 4.75
N GLY A 371 20.27 3.05 5.43
CA GLY A 371 20.03 1.71 4.89
C GLY A 371 18.73 1.13 5.42
N TRP A 372 18.19 0.14 4.72
CA TRP A 372 17.06 -0.64 5.15
C TRP A 372 17.37 -1.36 6.45
N ASP A 373 16.37 -1.81 7.20
CA ASP A 373 16.55 -2.28 8.58
C ASP A 373 17.37 -3.58 8.72
N GLU A 374 17.74 -4.26 7.62
CA GLU A 374 18.72 -5.36 7.62
C GLU A 374 20.14 -4.91 8.00
N ILE A 375 20.45 -3.62 7.92
CA ILE A 375 21.74 -3.11 8.39
C ILE A 375 21.95 -3.25 9.90
N LEU A 376 20.89 -3.57 10.66
CA LEU A 376 20.97 -3.95 12.08
C LEU A 376 21.64 -5.33 12.27
N GLU A 377 21.52 -6.21 11.27
CA GLU A 377 22.04 -7.57 11.35
C GLU A 377 23.58 -7.57 11.40
N GLY A 378 24.14 -8.35 12.30
CA GLY A 378 25.59 -8.40 12.51
C GLY A 378 26.22 -7.17 13.19
N GLY A 379 25.42 -6.13 13.50
CA GLY A 379 25.82 -4.92 14.23
C GLY A 379 25.88 -3.66 13.38
N LEU A 380 25.12 -2.66 13.81
CA LEU A 380 24.92 -1.40 13.11
C LEU A 380 26.22 -0.57 13.00
N ALA A 381 26.36 0.17 11.91
CA ALA A 381 27.41 1.15 11.73
C ALA A 381 27.13 2.40 12.61
N PRO A 382 28.16 3.06 13.19
CA PRO A 382 27.98 4.00 14.31
C PRO A 382 27.08 5.21 14.08
N ASP A 383 27.08 5.79 12.86
CA ASP A 383 26.33 7.00 12.53
C ASP A 383 25.18 6.72 11.53
N ALA A 384 24.87 5.42 11.27
CA ALA A 384 23.87 5.03 10.30
C ALA A 384 22.45 5.41 10.74
N THR A 385 21.66 5.87 9.78
CA THR A 385 20.21 6.06 9.92
C THR A 385 19.50 4.81 9.39
N VAL A 386 18.55 4.27 10.14
CA VAL A 386 17.83 3.04 9.78
C VAL A 386 16.48 3.38 9.14
N MET A 387 16.22 2.80 7.96
CA MET A 387 14.91 2.84 7.34
C MET A 387 14.17 1.52 7.60
N SER A 388 13.15 1.58 8.49
CA SER A 388 12.45 0.38 8.97
C SER A 388 11.29 0.03 8.05
N TRP A 389 11.39 -1.08 7.30
CA TRP A 389 10.39 -1.53 6.32
C TRP A 389 9.73 -2.88 6.65
N ARG A 390 10.44 -3.82 7.31
CA ARG A 390 9.93 -5.15 7.72
C ARG A 390 8.96 -5.07 8.91
N GLY A 391 8.26 -3.97 9.06
CA GLY A 391 7.40 -3.62 10.17
C GLY A 391 8.03 -2.52 11.04
N ILE A 392 7.61 -2.44 12.31
CA ILE A 392 8.08 -1.37 13.23
C ILE A 392 9.26 -1.79 14.11
N LYS A 393 9.58 -3.08 14.17
CA LYS A 393 10.55 -3.64 15.13
C LYS A 393 11.96 -3.11 14.91
N GLY A 394 12.43 -3.08 13.65
CA GLY A 394 13.75 -2.55 13.32
C GLY A 394 13.90 -1.08 13.72
N GLY A 395 12.85 -0.28 13.53
CA GLY A 395 12.83 1.12 13.97
C GLY A 395 12.87 1.28 15.49
N ILE A 396 12.12 0.45 16.22
CA ILE A 396 12.15 0.43 17.68
C ILE A 396 13.56 0.07 18.18
N GLU A 397 14.17 -0.97 17.62
CA GLU A 397 15.52 -1.41 17.98
C GLU A 397 16.56 -0.31 17.72
N ALA A 398 16.55 0.29 16.54
CA ALA A 398 17.47 1.36 16.18
C ALA A 398 17.33 2.58 17.07
N ALA A 399 16.09 3.01 17.40
CA ALA A 399 15.84 4.13 18.29
C ALA A 399 16.33 3.88 19.73
N HIS A 400 16.20 2.64 20.24
CA HIS A 400 16.76 2.24 21.52
C HIS A 400 18.29 2.25 21.54
N LEU A 401 18.93 1.98 20.41
CA LEU A 401 20.37 2.06 20.22
C LEU A 401 20.87 3.52 20.05
N GLY A 402 19.95 4.49 19.97
CA GLY A 402 20.26 5.92 19.79
C GLY A 402 20.48 6.36 18.36
N HIS A 403 20.07 5.55 17.37
CA HIS A 403 20.16 5.86 15.96
C HIS A 403 18.89 6.55 15.44
N ASP A 404 19.07 7.45 14.48
CA ASP A 404 17.97 8.07 13.76
C ASP A 404 17.23 7.04 12.90
N VAL A 405 15.90 7.18 12.82
CA VAL A 405 15.01 6.22 12.16
C VAL A 405 14.05 6.92 11.21
N ILE A 406 13.87 6.34 10.04
CA ILE A 406 12.81 6.68 9.10
C ILE A 406 11.85 5.49 9.05
N MET A 407 10.58 5.72 9.41
CA MET A 407 9.58 4.67 9.47
C MET A 407 8.92 4.49 8.10
N SER A 408 9.08 3.29 7.52
CA SER A 408 8.53 2.92 6.21
C SER A 408 7.92 1.51 6.20
N PRO A 409 7.17 1.09 7.26
CA PRO A 409 6.73 -0.29 7.40
C PRO A 409 5.80 -0.70 6.25
N ASN A 410 6.07 -1.86 5.64
CA ASN A 410 5.34 -2.37 4.48
C ASN A 410 3.83 -2.47 4.70
N THR A 411 3.40 -2.70 5.94
CA THR A 411 1.99 -2.78 6.33
C THR A 411 1.24 -1.44 6.27
N PHE A 412 1.95 -0.30 6.10
CA PHE A 412 1.37 1.04 6.04
C PHE A 412 1.91 1.92 4.90
N CYS A 413 3.08 1.60 4.34
CA CYS A 413 3.84 2.52 3.49
C CYS A 413 4.16 1.99 2.08
N TYR A 414 3.78 0.74 1.72
CA TYR A 414 4.09 0.15 0.42
C TYR A 414 2.95 0.39 -0.58
N PHE A 415 3.14 1.36 -1.45
CA PHE A 415 2.12 1.82 -2.41
C PHE A 415 2.07 0.99 -3.71
N ASP A 416 2.80 -0.10 -3.77
CA ASP A 416 2.74 -1.15 -4.78
C ASP A 416 1.77 -2.29 -4.44
N TYR A 417 1.24 -2.32 -3.19
CA TYR A 417 0.24 -3.30 -2.76
C TYR A 417 -1.16 -2.99 -3.32
N TYR A 418 -2.00 -4.01 -3.45
CA TYR A 418 -3.42 -3.83 -3.80
C TYR A 418 -4.10 -2.84 -2.85
N GLN A 419 -5.02 -2.04 -3.40
CA GLN A 419 -5.78 -1.07 -2.60
C GLN A 419 -7.15 -1.59 -2.16
N SER A 420 -7.65 -2.62 -2.84
CA SER A 420 -8.98 -3.20 -2.68
C SER A 420 -8.96 -4.68 -3.05
N ASP A 421 -9.99 -5.41 -2.61
CA ASP A 421 -10.30 -6.76 -3.06
C ASP A 421 -11.28 -6.76 -4.25
N ALA A 422 -11.60 -5.60 -4.81
CA ALA A 422 -12.56 -5.47 -5.90
C ALA A 422 -12.05 -6.17 -7.17
N PRO A 423 -12.93 -6.87 -7.92
CA PRO A 423 -12.56 -7.41 -9.21
C PRO A 423 -12.09 -6.31 -10.17
N GLY A 424 -11.00 -6.57 -10.89
CA GLY A 424 -10.45 -5.62 -11.86
C GLY A 424 -9.40 -4.66 -11.30
N GLU A 425 -8.98 -4.83 -10.04
CA GLU A 425 -7.79 -4.14 -9.55
C GLU A 425 -6.57 -4.41 -10.45
N PRO A 426 -5.77 -3.38 -10.77
CA PRO A 426 -4.57 -3.58 -11.57
C PRO A 426 -3.59 -4.51 -10.85
N LEU A 427 -2.95 -5.41 -11.62
CA LEU A 427 -1.98 -6.36 -11.09
C LEU A 427 -0.96 -5.67 -10.18
N ALA A 428 -0.76 -6.19 -8.99
CA ALA A 428 0.19 -5.74 -7.99
C ALA A 428 1.02 -6.92 -7.46
N ILE A 429 2.07 -6.64 -6.68
CA ILE A 429 2.95 -7.69 -6.15
C ILE A 429 2.24 -8.61 -5.15
N GLY A 430 1.20 -8.11 -4.50
CA GLY A 430 0.46 -8.80 -3.44
C GLY A 430 0.12 -7.84 -2.31
N GLY A 431 -0.19 -8.38 -1.14
CA GLY A 431 -0.58 -7.58 0.01
C GLY A 431 -1.86 -6.75 -0.20
N LYS A 432 -2.33 -6.08 0.83
CA LYS A 432 -3.43 -5.11 0.73
C LYS A 432 -3.17 -3.92 1.65
N LEU A 433 -3.20 -2.73 1.07
CA LEU A 433 -2.99 -1.47 1.78
C LEU A 433 -4.01 -0.43 1.31
N THR A 434 -5.09 -0.30 2.06
CA THR A 434 -6.14 0.69 1.78
C THR A 434 -5.72 2.10 2.22
N VAL A 435 -6.37 3.13 1.67
CA VAL A 435 -6.15 4.53 2.08
C VAL A 435 -6.44 4.74 3.58
N GLU A 436 -7.46 4.07 4.12
CA GLU A 436 -7.78 4.08 5.55
C GLU A 436 -6.64 3.48 6.39
N LYS A 437 -6.06 2.37 5.93
CA LYS A 437 -4.93 1.72 6.62
C LYS A 437 -3.70 2.62 6.64
N VAL A 438 -3.36 3.28 5.53
CA VAL A 438 -2.28 4.30 5.50
C VAL A 438 -2.58 5.42 6.48
N TYR A 439 -3.80 5.95 6.50
CA TYR A 439 -4.20 7.03 7.41
C TYR A 439 -4.13 6.64 8.88
N SER A 440 -4.33 5.36 9.22
CA SER A 440 -4.23 4.85 10.59
C SER A 440 -2.79 4.75 11.12
N PHE A 441 -1.79 4.92 10.26
CA PHE A 441 -0.38 4.85 10.64
C PHE A 441 0.00 5.95 11.63
N ASP A 442 0.85 5.61 12.61
CA ASP A 442 1.64 6.57 13.39
C ASP A 442 3.11 6.16 13.30
N PRO A 443 4.00 7.06 12.81
CA PRO A 443 5.44 6.79 12.78
C PRO A 443 6.07 6.57 14.16
N ILE A 444 5.44 7.04 15.25
CA ILE A 444 5.90 6.80 16.61
C ILE A 444 5.13 5.61 17.17
N PRO A 445 5.73 4.42 17.30
CA PRO A 445 5.08 3.27 17.92
C PRO A 445 4.77 3.51 19.40
N ASP A 446 3.63 3.00 19.89
CA ASP A 446 3.21 3.12 21.29
C ASP A 446 4.22 2.46 22.26
N GLU A 447 5.01 1.50 21.77
CA GLU A 447 6.04 0.79 22.54
C GLU A 447 7.29 1.62 22.81
N LEU A 448 7.49 2.74 22.08
CA LEU A 448 8.68 3.58 22.24
C LEU A 448 8.55 4.51 23.43
N PRO A 449 9.53 4.53 24.37
CA PRO A 449 9.61 5.54 25.43
C PRO A 449 9.77 6.96 24.85
N ALA A 450 9.16 7.94 25.52
CA ALA A 450 9.11 9.33 25.04
C ALA A 450 10.50 9.95 24.77
N GLU A 451 11.51 9.57 25.56
CA GLU A 451 12.89 10.03 25.40
C GLU A 451 13.53 9.58 24.08
N THR A 452 13.06 8.51 23.46
CA THR A 452 13.55 7.99 22.18
C THR A 452 12.79 8.54 20.98
N HIS A 453 11.64 9.19 21.17
CA HIS A 453 10.82 9.76 20.08
C HIS A 453 11.61 10.72 19.19
N LYS A 454 12.60 11.43 19.74
CA LYS A 454 13.50 12.34 19.01
C LYS A 454 14.29 11.67 17.88
N HIS A 455 14.47 10.34 17.95
CA HIS A 455 15.16 9.56 16.92
C HIS A 455 14.25 9.21 15.75
N ILE A 456 12.93 9.31 15.89
CA ILE A 456 11.99 9.09 14.78
C ILE A 456 11.91 10.38 13.95
N LEU A 457 12.66 10.41 12.85
CA LEU A 457 12.72 11.58 11.96
C LEU A 457 11.39 11.82 11.23
N GLY A 458 10.62 10.76 10.98
CA GLY A 458 9.36 10.78 10.26
C GLY A 458 9.09 9.48 9.52
N GLY A 459 8.46 9.56 8.34
CA GLY A 459 8.13 8.38 7.57
C GLY A 459 8.19 8.58 6.06
N GLN A 460 8.13 7.45 5.34
CA GLN A 460 8.23 7.41 3.89
C GLN A 460 7.25 6.41 3.29
N GLY A 461 6.61 6.79 2.17
CA GLY A 461 5.86 5.88 1.32
C GLY A 461 6.73 5.37 0.18
N ASN A 462 6.64 4.07 -0.14
CA ASN A 462 7.47 3.43 -1.16
C ASN A 462 6.63 3.06 -2.38
N ILE A 463 7.13 3.43 -3.56
CA ILE A 463 6.54 3.08 -4.87
C ILE A 463 7.52 2.15 -5.58
N TRP A 464 7.45 0.85 -5.24
CA TRP A 464 8.14 -0.21 -5.95
C TRP A 464 7.48 -0.43 -7.31
N THR A 465 8.25 -0.63 -8.36
CA THR A 465 7.72 -0.53 -9.73
C THR A 465 7.67 -1.84 -10.52
N GLU A 466 7.85 -3.01 -9.89
CA GLU A 466 7.77 -4.31 -10.58
C GLU A 466 6.50 -4.44 -11.43
N TYR A 467 5.40 -3.87 -10.94
CA TYR A 467 4.10 -3.88 -11.63
C TYR A 467 3.61 -2.48 -12.00
N ILE A 468 4.44 -1.43 -11.88
CA ILE A 468 4.08 -0.03 -12.17
C ILE A 468 4.95 0.50 -13.30
N SER A 469 4.57 0.18 -14.55
CA SER A 469 5.33 0.53 -15.75
C SER A 469 4.90 1.85 -16.43
N THR A 470 3.79 2.46 -15.99
CA THR A 470 3.21 3.65 -16.65
C THR A 470 2.79 4.71 -15.63
N LEU A 471 2.77 5.98 -16.08
CA LEU A 471 2.30 7.09 -15.24
C LEU A 471 0.84 6.96 -14.79
N PRO A 472 -0.13 6.57 -15.63
CA PRO A 472 -1.50 6.32 -15.16
C PRO A 472 -1.55 5.32 -14.01
N LYS A 473 -0.79 4.22 -14.12
CA LYS A 473 -0.73 3.22 -13.05
C LYS A 473 -0.02 3.73 -11.80
N LEU A 474 1.04 4.50 -11.93
CA LEU A 474 1.71 5.14 -10.80
C LEU A 474 0.74 6.06 -10.04
N ARG A 475 0.01 6.92 -10.75
CA ARG A 475 -1.01 7.81 -10.18
C ARG A 475 -2.08 7.01 -9.44
N TYR A 476 -2.63 5.98 -10.10
CA TYR A 476 -3.63 5.09 -9.50
C TYR A 476 -3.13 4.44 -8.21
N MET A 477 -1.93 3.88 -8.24
CA MET A 477 -1.37 3.13 -7.11
C MET A 477 -0.95 4.05 -5.95
N ALA A 478 -0.44 5.26 -6.22
CA ALA A 478 0.22 6.06 -5.19
C ALA A 478 -0.60 7.24 -4.67
N TYR A 479 -1.24 8.03 -5.55
CA TYR A 479 -1.62 9.41 -5.22
C TYR A 479 -2.61 9.53 -4.05
N THR A 480 -3.69 8.75 -4.01
CA THR A 480 -4.65 8.84 -2.89
C THR A 480 -4.04 8.42 -1.56
N ARG A 481 -3.16 7.40 -1.58
CA ARG A 481 -2.43 6.96 -0.38
C ARG A 481 -1.35 7.96 0.05
N MET A 482 -0.72 8.66 -0.90
CA MET A 482 0.18 9.77 -0.59
C MET A 482 -0.54 10.88 0.18
N LEU A 483 -1.76 11.25 -0.19
CA LEU A 483 -2.51 12.26 0.55
C LEU A 483 -2.79 11.81 2.00
N ALA A 484 -3.10 10.56 2.22
CA ALA A 484 -3.25 10.00 3.57
C ALA A 484 -1.94 10.08 4.36
N LEU A 485 -0.83 9.65 3.76
CA LEU A 485 0.49 9.71 4.40
C LEU A 485 0.94 11.15 4.67
N SER A 486 0.64 12.11 3.77
CA SER A 486 0.98 13.51 3.98
C SER A 486 0.37 14.06 5.27
N GLU A 487 -0.90 13.74 5.53
CA GLU A 487 -1.59 14.15 6.76
C GLU A 487 -1.06 13.41 8.00
N VAL A 488 -0.70 12.14 7.88
CA VAL A 488 -0.01 11.38 8.94
C VAL A 488 1.30 12.06 9.36
N LEU A 489 2.08 12.53 8.40
CA LEU A 489 3.41 13.08 8.66
C LEU A 489 3.39 14.58 9.04
N TRP A 490 2.33 15.29 8.70
CA TRP A 490 2.21 16.74 8.92
C TRP A 490 1.35 17.09 10.12
N THR A 491 0.14 16.52 10.21
CA THR A 491 -0.91 16.92 11.15
C THR A 491 -0.68 16.33 12.55
N PRO A 492 -0.90 17.08 13.63
CA PRO A 492 -0.86 16.55 14.98
C PRO A 492 -1.81 15.36 15.16
N VAL A 493 -1.34 14.27 15.78
CA VAL A 493 -2.09 13.01 15.90
C VAL A 493 -3.48 13.19 16.52
N ALA A 494 -3.61 14.09 17.52
CA ALA A 494 -4.88 14.38 18.19
C ALA A 494 -5.97 15.00 17.27
N LYS A 495 -5.60 15.43 16.06
CA LYS A 495 -6.51 16.01 15.07
C LYS A 495 -6.82 15.08 13.89
N LYS A 496 -6.20 13.91 13.87
CA LYS A 496 -6.40 12.93 12.80
C LYS A 496 -7.74 12.20 12.99
N GLU A 497 -8.66 12.40 12.06
CA GLU A 497 -9.92 11.70 11.98
C GLU A 497 -10.19 11.28 10.53
N PHE A 498 -10.39 9.97 10.30
CA PHE A 498 -10.48 9.44 8.94
C PHE A 498 -11.68 9.99 8.16
N LEU A 499 -12.87 10.07 8.75
CA LEU A 499 -14.06 10.54 8.02
C LEU A 499 -13.95 12.01 7.57
N PRO A 500 -13.54 12.98 8.41
CA PRO A 500 -13.22 14.33 7.94
C PRO A 500 -12.11 14.38 6.88
N PHE A 501 -11.07 13.54 7.00
CA PHE A 501 -10.04 13.42 5.96
C PHE A 501 -10.65 12.92 4.64
N ALA A 502 -11.47 11.87 4.67
CA ALA A 502 -12.11 11.32 3.48
C ALA A 502 -12.99 12.37 2.75
N VAL A 503 -13.67 13.25 3.49
CA VAL A 503 -14.41 14.39 2.90
C VAL A 503 -13.47 15.29 2.09
N ARG A 504 -12.34 15.67 2.66
CA ARG A 504 -11.33 16.49 1.97
C ARG A 504 -10.74 15.74 0.78
N LEU A 505 -10.35 14.47 0.98
CA LEU A 505 -9.81 13.63 -0.08
C LEU A 505 -10.75 13.56 -1.29
N ASN A 506 -12.06 13.39 -1.06
CA ASN A 506 -13.03 13.36 -2.16
C ASN A 506 -13.06 14.69 -2.95
N LYS A 507 -12.91 15.85 -2.30
CA LYS A 507 -12.81 17.15 -2.99
C LYS A 507 -11.55 17.23 -3.85
N HIS A 508 -10.41 16.75 -3.35
CA HIS A 508 -9.16 16.71 -4.11
C HIS A 508 -9.27 15.75 -5.31
N ILE A 509 -9.91 14.60 -5.13
CA ILE A 509 -10.21 13.66 -6.22
C ILE A 509 -11.10 14.33 -7.28
N ASP A 510 -12.13 15.05 -6.90
CA ASP A 510 -13.00 15.76 -7.85
C ASP A 510 -12.23 16.86 -8.61
N TYR A 511 -11.28 17.55 -7.98
CA TYR A 511 -10.37 18.46 -8.66
C TYR A 511 -9.45 17.71 -9.66
N TRP A 512 -8.85 16.58 -9.28
CA TRP A 512 -8.00 15.77 -10.16
C TRP A 512 -8.74 15.28 -11.41
N LYS A 513 -10.03 14.92 -11.29
CA LYS A 513 -10.89 14.60 -12.45
C LYS A 513 -10.91 15.74 -13.44
N THR A 514 -11.00 17.00 -13.01
CA THR A 514 -11.00 18.17 -13.92
C THR A 514 -9.66 18.36 -14.64
N LYS A 515 -8.59 17.72 -14.13
CA LYS A 515 -7.23 17.77 -14.68
C LYS A 515 -6.84 16.48 -15.43
N ASN A 516 -7.75 15.52 -15.57
CA ASN A 516 -7.50 14.19 -16.16
C ASN A 516 -6.30 13.47 -15.48
N ILE A 517 -6.19 13.61 -14.17
CA ILE A 517 -5.21 12.87 -13.35
C ILE A 517 -5.88 11.58 -12.89
N ASP A 518 -5.24 10.44 -13.16
CA ASP A 518 -5.71 9.14 -12.70
C ASP A 518 -5.58 9.01 -11.17
N PHE A 519 -6.47 8.24 -10.56
CA PHE A 519 -6.47 8.02 -9.10
C PHE A 519 -7.28 6.76 -8.77
N ALA A 520 -6.97 6.14 -7.65
CA ALA A 520 -7.84 5.13 -7.05
C ALA A 520 -8.90 5.80 -6.18
N ASN A 521 -10.14 5.36 -6.30
CA ASN A 521 -11.25 5.89 -5.49
C ASN A 521 -12.02 4.76 -4.81
N HIS A 522 -11.45 4.24 -3.74
CA HIS A 522 -12.03 3.18 -2.92
C HIS A 522 -12.84 3.71 -1.73
N LEU A 523 -13.08 5.04 -1.63
CA LEU A 523 -13.85 5.65 -0.54
C LEU A 523 -15.30 5.14 -0.47
N PHE A 524 -15.86 4.74 -1.61
CA PHE A 524 -17.25 4.28 -1.70
C PHE A 524 -17.41 2.77 -1.69
N GLU A 525 -16.37 2.05 -1.25
CA GLU A 525 -16.46 0.60 -1.10
C GLU A 525 -17.43 0.21 0.01
N ILE A 526 -18.07 -0.92 -0.23
CA ILE A 526 -18.98 -1.57 0.72
C ILE A 526 -18.30 -2.80 1.26
N LYS A 527 -18.21 -2.91 2.59
CA LYS A 527 -17.69 -4.09 3.26
C LYS A 527 -18.85 -4.99 3.65
N PRO A 528 -19.01 -6.17 3.05
CA PRO A 528 -19.98 -7.16 3.48
C PRO A 528 -19.50 -7.86 4.74
N THR A 529 -20.42 -8.10 5.67
CA THR A 529 -20.24 -9.04 6.79
C THR A 529 -21.29 -10.12 6.65
N LEU A 530 -20.85 -11.35 6.51
CA LEU A 530 -21.70 -12.51 6.32
C LEU A 530 -21.82 -13.27 7.63
N THR A 531 -23.05 -13.46 8.13
CA THR A 531 -23.31 -14.18 9.37
C THR A 531 -24.24 -15.36 9.08
N SER A 532 -23.74 -16.57 9.23
CA SER A 532 -24.54 -17.77 9.07
C SER A 532 -25.57 -17.90 10.18
N ARG A 533 -26.85 -18.08 9.81
CA ARG A 533 -28.00 -18.30 10.70
C ARG A 533 -28.60 -19.69 10.40
N GLU A 534 -29.36 -20.25 11.32
CA GLU A 534 -30.08 -21.52 11.08
C GLU A 534 -31.08 -21.40 9.90
N GLU A 535 -31.65 -20.23 9.69
CA GLU A 535 -32.64 -19.95 8.66
C GLU A 535 -32.01 -19.58 7.31
N GLY A 536 -30.72 -19.23 7.27
CA GLY A 536 -30.05 -18.78 6.06
C GLY A 536 -28.77 -17.98 6.31
N LEU A 537 -28.51 -17.02 5.45
CA LEU A 537 -27.36 -16.13 5.53
C LEU A 537 -27.81 -14.68 5.78
N GLU A 538 -27.35 -14.09 6.87
CA GLU A 538 -27.55 -12.67 7.13
C GLU A 538 -26.38 -11.87 6.52
N VAL A 539 -26.72 -10.88 5.68
CA VAL A 539 -25.78 -10.00 4.99
C VAL A 539 -25.90 -8.60 5.58
N THR A 540 -24.86 -8.15 6.25
CA THR A 540 -24.72 -6.76 6.70
C THR A 540 -23.77 -6.03 5.77
N LEU A 541 -24.20 -4.87 5.23
CA LEU A 541 -23.43 -4.05 4.31
C LEU A 541 -23.00 -2.76 5.03
N THR A 542 -21.71 -2.55 5.18
CA THR A 542 -21.14 -1.38 5.84
C THR A 542 -20.38 -0.53 4.82
N PRO A 543 -20.79 0.73 4.55
CA PRO A 543 -20.02 1.60 3.69
C PRO A 543 -18.76 2.10 4.42
N LEU A 544 -17.67 2.30 3.69
CA LEU A 544 -16.45 2.90 4.26
C LEU A 544 -16.68 4.36 4.68
N VAL A 545 -17.49 5.09 3.92
CA VAL A 545 -17.90 6.46 4.22
C VAL A 545 -19.43 6.56 4.27
N PRO A 546 -20.01 7.35 5.19
CA PRO A 546 -21.47 7.42 5.38
C PRO A 546 -22.16 8.36 4.36
N TRP A 547 -21.59 8.50 3.16
CA TRP A 547 -22.12 9.39 2.13
C TRP A 547 -22.85 8.61 1.06
N GLY A 548 -24.08 8.97 0.83
CA GLY A 548 -24.93 8.31 -0.16
C GLY A 548 -25.68 7.12 0.41
N GLU A 549 -26.23 6.34 -0.50
CA GLU A 549 -27.07 5.19 -0.21
C GLU A 549 -26.44 3.93 -0.79
N ILE A 550 -26.50 2.85 -0.06
CA ILE A 550 -26.21 1.53 -0.62
C ILE A 550 -27.50 1.05 -1.28
N ARG A 551 -27.44 0.74 -2.58
CA ARG A 551 -28.54 0.12 -3.31
C ARG A 551 -28.20 -1.31 -3.69
N TYR A 552 -29.23 -2.16 -3.73
CA TYR A 552 -29.02 -3.58 -3.98
C TYR A 552 -30.14 -4.18 -4.85
N THR A 553 -29.84 -5.35 -5.43
CA THR A 553 -30.75 -6.27 -6.08
C THR A 553 -30.56 -7.67 -5.51
N LEU A 554 -31.56 -8.55 -5.68
CA LEU A 554 -31.52 -9.95 -5.21
C LEU A 554 -31.54 -10.97 -6.37
N ASP A 555 -31.53 -10.49 -7.59
CA ASP A 555 -31.61 -11.29 -8.82
C ASP A 555 -30.30 -11.28 -9.64
N GLY A 556 -29.24 -10.67 -9.11
CA GLY A 556 -27.93 -10.57 -9.77
C GLY A 556 -27.84 -9.47 -10.83
N THR A 557 -28.89 -8.67 -11.04
CA THR A 557 -28.82 -7.50 -11.93
C THR A 557 -28.05 -6.37 -11.26
N MET A 558 -27.41 -5.51 -12.05
CA MET A 558 -26.71 -4.33 -11.53
C MET A 558 -27.67 -3.35 -10.90
N PRO A 559 -27.41 -2.87 -9.66
CA PRO A 559 -28.23 -1.84 -9.02
C PRO A 559 -28.27 -0.55 -9.84
N LYS A 560 -29.46 0.07 -9.89
CA LYS A 560 -29.72 1.37 -10.51
C LYS A 560 -30.13 2.38 -9.44
N SER A 561 -30.22 3.66 -9.79
CA SER A 561 -30.71 4.71 -8.89
C SER A 561 -32.15 4.49 -8.39
N THR A 562 -32.88 3.58 -9.02
CA THR A 562 -34.26 3.18 -8.63
C THR A 562 -34.32 1.85 -7.86
N SER A 563 -33.20 1.15 -7.70
CA SER A 563 -33.14 -0.11 -6.94
C SER A 563 -33.38 0.10 -5.45
N ALA A 564 -33.71 -0.96 -4.73
CA ALA A 564 -33.97 -0.90 -3.29
C ALA A 564 -32.78 -0.31 -2.53
N VAL A 565 -33.08 0.53 -1.54
CA VAL A 565 -32.08 1.10 -0.62
C VAL A 565 -31.85 0.12 0.54
N TYR A 566 -30.59 -0.15 0.83
CA TYR A 566 -30.23 -0.97 1.98
C TYR A 566 -30.40 -0.16 3.29
N VAL A 567 -31.23 -0.68 4.19
CA VAL A 567 -31.51 -0.05 5.49
C VAL A 567 -31.20 -1.00 6.65
N ASN A 568 -31.52 -2.28 6.48
CA ASN A 568 -31.37 -3.32 7.49
C ASN A 568 -30.62 -4.54 6.91
N PRO A 569 -30.00 -5.38 7.75
CA PRO A 569 -29.40 -6.62 7.29
C PRO A 569 -30.37 -7.48 6.47
N LEU A 570 -29.88 -8.07 5.39
CA LEU A 570 -30.65 -8.92 4.51
C LEU A 570 -30.53 -10.38 4.97
N LEU A 571 -31.66 -11.04 5.24
CA LEU A 571 -31.67 -12.47 5.51
C LEU A 571 -31.99 -13.24 4.22
N LEU A 572 -31.02 -14.00 3.72
CA LEU A 572 -31.13 -14.81 2.51
C LEU A 572 -31.50 -16.24 2.91
N THR A 573 -32.69 -16.70 2.53
CA THR A 573 -33.21 -18.06 2.85
C THR A 573 -33.34 -18.94 1.64
N GLN A 574 -33.21 -18.40 0.44
CA GLN A 574 -33.28 -19.12 -0.83
C GLN A 574 -32.11 -18.72 -1.74
N LYS A 575 -31.93 -19.48 -2.83
CA LYS A 575 -30.89 -19.14 -3.83
C LYS A 575 -31.01 -17.67 -4.25
N THR A 576 -30.00 -16.89 -4.00
CA THR A 576 -30.02 -15.44 -4.20
C THR A 576 -28.65 -14.97 -4.67
N VAL A 577 -28.64 -14.07 -5.65
CA VAL A 577 -27.45 -13.33 -6.06
C VAL A 577 -27.66 -11.86 -5.66
N VAL A 578 -27.07 -11.46 -4.56
CA VAL A 578 -27.09 -10.06 -4.14
C VAL A 578 -26.06 -9.29 -4.93
N LYS A 579 -26.48 -8.25 -5.64
CA LYS A 579 -25.57 -7.22 -6.15
C LYS A 579 -25.81 -5.91 -5.43
N THR A 580 -24.73 -5.23 -5.05
CA THR A 580 -24.82 -3.98 -4.31
C THR A 580 -23.79 -2.97 -4.78
N GLN A 581 -24.14 -1.68 -4.72
CA GLN A 581 -23.28 -0.56 -5.08
C GLN A 581 -23.67 0.69 -4.30
N SER A 582 -22.68 1.54 -4.00
CA SER A 582 -22.93 2.86 -3.41
C SER A 582 -23.44 3.85 -4.45
N PHE A 583 -24.36 4.74 -4.06
CA PHE A 583 -24.89 5.83 -4.89
C PHE A 583 -24.82 7.16 -4.16
N VAL A 584 -24.30 8.17 -4.83
CA VAL A 584 -24.28 9.56 -4.35
C VAL A 584 -24.99 10.42 -5.38
N GLN A 585 -26.00 11.19 -4.96
CA GLN A 585 -26.83 12.01 -5.87
C GLN A 585 -27.36 11.20 -7.07
N ASN A 586 -27.85 9.99 -6.83
CA ASN A 586 -28.33 9.03 -7.82
C ASN A 586 -27.28 8.53 -8.84
N GLN A 587 -26.00 8.84 -8.66
CA GLN A 587 -24.91 8.33 -9.49
C GLN A 587 -24.18 7.19 -8.79
N PRO A 588 -23.89 6.08 -9.49
CA PRO A 588 -23.12 4.97 -8.91
C PRO A 588 -21.70 5.42 -8.59
N LYS A 589 -21.20 4.96 -7.45
CA LYS A 589 -19.85 5.22 -6.94
C LYS A 589 -19.23 3.91 -6.42
N GLY A 590 -17.91 3.83 -6.50
CA GLY A 590 -17.17 2.63 -6.09
C GLY A 590 -17.48 1.41 -6.96
N ASN A 591 -16.89 0.28 -6.60
CA ASN A 591 -17.10 -0.98 -7.30
C ASN A 591 -18.31 -1.72 -6.76
N PRO A 592 -19.10 -2.40 -7.63
CA PRO A 592 -20.19 -3.25 -7.19
C PRO A 592 -19.64 -4.51 -6.51
N ILE A 593 -20.36 -5.02 -5.53
CA ILE A 593 -20.09 -6.30 -4.88
C ILE A 593 -21.15 -7.32 -5.30
N SER A 594 -20.76 -8.58 -5.48
CA SER A 594 -21.65 -9.72 -5.70
C SER A 594 -21.51 -10.70 -4.55
N ILE A 595 -22.65 -11.18 -4.01
CA ILE A 595 -22.70 -12.22 -2.98
C ILE A 595 -23.64 -13.31 -3.52
N ASP A 596 -23.08 -14.47 -3.84
CA ASP A 596 -23.80 -15.57 -4.43
C ASP A 596 -24.12 -16.62 -3.35
N PHE A 597 -25.33 -16.59 -2.84
CA PHE A 597 -25.79 -17.50 -1.79
C PHE A 597 -26.55 -18.70 -2.38
N LEU A 598 -26.11 -19.90 -2.02
CA LEU A 598 -26.75 -21.15 -2.40
C LEU A 598 -27.11 -21.98 -1.17
N PRO A 599 -28.37 -21.99 -0.71
CA PRO A 599 -28.75 -22.72 0.47
C PRO A 599 -28.70 -24.25 0.24
N HIS A 600 -28.32 -24.95 1.30
CA HIS A 600 -28.26 -26.42 1.33
C HIS A 600 -28.50 -26.94 2.76
N LYS A 601 -28.68 -28.27 2.92
CA LYS A 601 -29.00 -28.85 4.24
C LYS A 601 -27.93 -28.63 5.32
N GLY A 602 -26.67 -28.45 4.93
CA GLY A 602 -25.58 -28.15 5.86
C GLY A 602 -25.78 -26.87 6.67
N LEU A 603 -26.50 -25.87 6.13
CA LEU A 603 -26.83 -24.62 6.86
C LEU A 603 -27.55 -24.89 8.19
N GLN A 604 -28.41 -25.91 8.24
CA GLN A 604 -29.19 -26.28 9.43
C GLN A 604 -28.47 -27.29 10.33
N ALA A 605 -27.28 -27.75 9.92
CA ALA A 605 -26.52 -28.74 10.69
C ALA A 605 -25.80 -28.08 11.88
N LYS A 606 -25.74 -28.79 13.00
CA LYS A 606 -24.82 -28.48 14.08
C LYS A 606 -23.47 -29.16 13.80
N ILE A 607 -22.40 -28.40 13.94
CA ILE A 607 -21.05 -28.93 13.88
C ILE A 607 -20.72 -29.58 15.21
N LEU A 608 -20.51 -30.89 15.23
CA LEU A 608 -20.11 -31.64 16.43
C LEU A 608 -18.60 -31.58 16.63
N SER A 609 -17.85 -31.69 15.53
CA SER A 609 -16.40 -31.50 15.52
C SER A 609 -15.94 -31.11 14.11
N LYS A 610 -14.85 -30.39 14.02
CA LYS A 610 -14.19 -30.00 12.77
C LYS A 610 -12.69 -29.85 12.99
N THR A 611 -11.88 -30.30 12.03
CA THR A 611 -10.45 -30.00 11.98
C THR A 611 -10.25 -28.49 12.04
N THR A 612 -9.41 -28.03 12.93
CA THR A 612 -9.12 -26.59 13.11
C THR A 612 -8.30 -26.10 11.92
N PRO A 613 -8.75 -25.09 11.19
CA PRO A 613 -7.95 -24.51 10.11
C PRO A 613 -6.72 -23.78 10.66
N SER A 614 -5.74 -23.60 9.81
CA SER A 614 -4.55 -22.78 10.09
C SER A 614 -4.95 -21.38 10.57
N LYS A 615 -4.15 -20.80 11.48
CA LYS A 615 -4.36 -19.42 11.96
C LYS A 615 -4.30 -18.39 10.82
N THR A 616 -3.49 -18.66 9.80
CA THR A 616 -3.32 -17.78 8.63
C THR A 616 -4.51 -17.89 7.67
N TYR A 617 -5.04 -19.09 7.47
CA TYR A 617 -6.09 -19.39 6.48
C TYR A 617 -7.35 -19.95 7.14
N LYS A 618 -7.90 -19.16 8.05
CA LYS A 618 -9.06 -19.59 8.88
C LYS A 618 -10.42 -19.55 8.15
N GLY A 619 -10.48 -18.95 6.96
CA GLY A 619 -11.70 -18.75 6.20
C GLY A 619 -12.76 -17.91 6.93
N ALA A 620 -14.03 -18.07 6.55
CA ALA A 620 -15.19 -17.35 7.10
C ALA A 620 -15.62 -17.85 8.51
N GLY A 621 -14.69 -18.34 9.31
CA GLY A 621 -14.91 -18.74 10.70
C GLY A 621 -15.44 -20.15 10.88
N GLU A 622 -16.12 -20.40 12.03
CA GLU A 622 -16.52 -21.75 12.44
C GLU A 622 -17.42 -22.43 11.41
N ARG A 623 -18.42 -21.72 10.92
CA ARG A 623 -19.40 -22.21 9.95
C ARG A 623 -19.05 -21.91 8.49
N GLY A 624 -17.87 -21.35 8.21
CA GLY A 624 -17.46 -20.92 6.87
C GLY A 624 -17.56 -22.03 5.79
N LEU A 625 -17.37 -23.30 6.17
CA LEU A 625 -17.52 -24.42 5.23
C LEU A 625 -18.96 -24.88 4.99
N ILE A 626 -19.94 -24.30 5.65
CA ILE A 626 -21.39 -24.61 5.49
C ILE A 626 -22.24 -23.34 5.56
N ASN A 627 -21.76 -22.22 5.02
CA ASN A 627 -22.45 -20.92 5.07
C ASN A 627 -23.25 -20.59 3.80
N GLY A 628 -23.16 -21.43 2.77
CA GLY A 628 -23.83 -21.23 1.47
C GLY A 628 -23.06 -20.34 0.50
N ILE A 629 -21.82 -19.97 0.80
CA ILE A 629 -20.94 -19.12 -0.02
C ILE A 629 -19.74 -19.94 -0.48
N SER A 630 -19.48 -19.96 -1.78
CA SER A 630 -18.26 -20.56 -2.34
C SER A 630 -17.13 -19.55 -2.38
N GLY A 631 -15.92 -20.04 -2.19
CA GLY A 631 -14.69 -19.29 -2.38
C GLY A 631 -14.45 -18.89 -3.85
N SER A 632 -13.57 -17.93 -4.04
CA SER A 632 -13.10 -17.47 -5.36
C SER A 632 -12.44 -18.62 -6.12
N LYS A 633 -12.70 -18.72 -7.42
CA LYS A 633 -12.06 -19.74 -8.27
C LYS A 633 -10.59 -19.44 -8.54
N ASP A 634 -10.17 -18.20 -8.38
CA ASP A 634 -8.86 -17.71 -8.78
C ASP A 634 -7.93 -17.35 -7.60
N GLN A 635 -8.49 -17.22 -6.38
CA GLN A 635 -7.77 -16.77 -5.20
C GLN A 635 -8.18 -17.58 -3.97
N PHE A 636 -7.22 -18.14 -3.25
CA PHE A 636 -7.46 -18.91 -2.00
C PHE A 636 -7.43 -18.03 -0.73
N ASN A 637 -7.18 -16.74 -0.86
CA ASN A 637 -7.09 -15.76 0.24
C ASN A 637 -8.26 -14.77 0.27
N ASP A 638 -9.39 -15.12 -0.35
CA ASP A 638 -10.61 -14.30 -0.42
C ASP A 638 -11.41 -14.23 0.89
N GLY A 639 -11.01 -15.02 1.90
CA GLY A 639 -11.68 -15.10 3.20
C GLY A 639 -12.71 -16.23 3.34
N GLU A 640 -13.07 -16.95 2.27
CA GLU A 640 -13.96 -18.12 2.32
C GLU A 640 -13.17 -19.44 2.41
N TRP A 641 -12.02 -19.54 1.74
CA TRP A 641 -11.17 -20.73 1.75
C TRP A 641 -10.56 -21.00 3.12
N GLN A 642 -10.66 -22.26 3.59
CA GLN A 642 -10.00 -22.73 4.80
C GLN A 642 -8.81 -23.61 4.46
N GLY A 643 -7.60 -23.19 4.89
CA GLY A 643 -6.37 -23.97 4.75
C GLY A 643 -6.18 -24.88 5.97
N ILE A 644 -6.10 -26.18 5.74
CA ILE A 644 -5.81 -27.18 6.78
C ILE A 644 -4.30 -27.29 6.93
N THR A 645 -3.83 -27.39 8.18
CA THR A 645 -2.40 -27.54 8.51
C THR A 645 -1.76 -28.62 7.63
N PRO A 646 -0.58 -28.34 7.05
CA PRO A 646 0.06 -29.28 6.12
C PRO A 646 0.17 -30.71 6.67
N GLY A 647 -0.26 -31.68 5.88
CA GLY A 647 -0.22 -33.10 6.21
C GLY A 647 -1.38 -33.62 7.08
N GLU A 648 -2.23 -32.72 7.60
CA GLU A 648 -3.39 -33.15 8.40
C GLU A 648 -4.57 -33.60 7.54
N THR A 649 -5.29 -34.61 8.01
CA THR A 649 -6.56 -35.04 7.43
C THR A 649 -7.68 -34.13 7.88
N PHE A 650 -8.43 -33.59 6.93
CA PHE A 650 -9.66 -32.88 7.25
C PHE A 650 -10.74 -33.84 7.70
N SER A 651 -11.42 -33.53 8.80
CA SER A 651 -12.63 -34.24 9.28
C SER A 651 -13.64 -33.19 9.77
N MET A 652 -14.92 -33.39 9.40
CA MET A 652 -16.04 -32.58 9.87
C MET A 652 -17.25 -33.49 10.19
N LYS A 653 -17.73 -33.38 11.42
CA LYS A 653 -18.93 -34.10 11.87
C LYS A 653 -20.11 -33.13 11.98
N LEU A 654 -21.20 -33.51 11.31
CA LEU A 654 -22.44 -32.76 11.27
C LEU A 654 -23.60 -33.58 11.87
N SER A 655 -24.52 -32.85 12.55
CA SER A 655 -25.77 -33.46 13.06
C SER A 655 -26.97 -32.55 12.78
N TRP A 656 -28.13 -33.17 12.64
CA TRP A 656 -29.42 -32.49 12.52
C TRP A 656 -30.36 -32.96 13.64
N THR A 657 -31.41 -32.19 13.93
CA THR A 657 -32.48 -32.59 14.85
C THR A 657 -33.16 -33.87 14.39
N ASP A 658 -33.44 -33.95 13.07
CA ASP A 658 -34.11 -35.10 12.45
C ASP A 658 -33.22 -35.71 11.35
N LYS A 659 -33.50 -37.00 11.03
CA LYS A 659 -32.82 -37.70 9.93
C LYS A 659 -33.04 -36.98 8.60
N GLN A 660 -31.98 -36.53 7.98
CA GLN A 660 -31.99 -35.90 6.65
C GLN A 660 -31.87 -36.94 5.54
N ALA A 661 -32.67 -36.77 4.48
CA ALA A 661 -32.48 -37.48 3.23
C ALA A 661 -31.38 -36.74 2.42
N ILE A 662 -30.18 -37.28 2.36
CA ILE A 662 -29.02 -36.69 1.68
C ILE A 662 -28.83 -37.44 0.35
N LYS A 663 -28.70 -36.72 -0.74
CA LYS A 663 -28.42 -37.21 -2.08
C LYS A 663 -26.94 -37.18 -2.43
N GLY A 664 -26.18 -36.34 -1.77
CA GLY A 664 -24.76 -36.17 -1.96
C GLY A 664 -24.18 -34.97 -1.23
N ILE A 665 -22.86 -34.84 -1.37
CA ILE A 665 -22.07 -33.72 -0.84
C ILE A 665 -21.21 -33.17 -1.96
N GLN A 666 -21.22 -31.85 -2.13
CA GLN A 666 -20.35 -31.11 -3.05
C GLN A 666 -19.46 -30.14 -2.29
N PHE A 667 -18.23 -29.99 -2.74
CA PHE A 667 -17.29 -28.98 -2.24
C PHE A 667 -16.25 -28.67 -3.29
N HIS A 668 -15.48 -27.58 -3.08
CA HIS A 668 -14.34 -27.29 -3.93
C HIS A 668 -13.03 -27.50 -3.19
N ILE A 669 -11.99 -27.84 -3.94
CA ILE A 669 -10.61 -27.94 -3.47
C ILE A 669 -9.77 -27.00 -4.32
N TYR A 670 -8.94 -26.18 -3.68
CA TYR A 670 -7.98 -25.34 -4.40
C TYR A 670 -6.75 -26.17 -4.79
N ASN A 671 -6.24 -25.92 -5.98
CA ASN A 671 -5.06 -26.60 -6.52
C ASN A 671 -4.05 -25.55 -7.00
N ASP A 672 -2.99 -25.35 -6.23
CA ASP A 672 -1.89 -24.44 -6.56
C ASP A 672 -0.56 -25.05 -6.08
N PRO A 673 0.04 -25.92 -6.90
CA PRO A 673 1.31 -26.56 -6.57
C PRO A 673 2.44 -25.61 -6.20
N GLU A 674 2.50 -24.41 -6.79
CA GLU A 674 3.52 -23.41 -6.48
C GLU A 674 3.38 -22.87 -5.04
N SER A 675 2.16 -22.84 -4.52
CA SER A 675 1.86 -22.51 -3.12
C SER A 675 1.81 -23.75 -2.21
N TRP A 676 2.25 -24.91 -2.68
CA TRP A 676 2.24 -26.21 -1.99
C TRP A 676 0.82 -26.72 -1.65
N ILE A 677 -0.20 -26.25 -2.39
CA ILE A 677 -1.58 -26.65 -2.23
C ILE A 677 -1.87 -27.75 -3.26
N TYR A 678 -2.22 -28.94 -2.78
CA TYR A 678 -2.39 -30.13 -3.63
C TYR A 678 -3.73 -30.80 -3.44
N LEU A 679 -4.23 -31.42 -4.50
CA LEU A 679 -5.45 -32.21 -4.46
C LEU A 679 -5.25 -33.53 -3.68
N PRO A 680 -6.18 -33.90 -2.76
CA PRO A 680 -6.19 -35.19 -2.13
C PRO A 680 -6.58 -36.30 -3.13
N SER A 681 -6.31 -37.53 -2.80
CA SER A 681 -6.64 -38.70 -3.68
C SER A 681 -8.10 -39.12 -3.59
N GLU A 682 -8.78 -38.83 -2.47
CA GLU A 682 -10.14 -39.31 -2.21
C GLU A 682 -10.86 -38.45 -1.18
N ALA A 683 -12.17 -38.57 -1.12
CA ALA A 683 -13.00 -38.07 -0.04
C ALA A 683 -14.07 -39.07 0.34
N THR A 684 -14.34 -39.21 1.63
CA THR A 684 -15.23 -40.26 2.17
C THR A 684 -16.29 -39.65 3.09
N ILE A 685 -17.51 -40.16 2.96
CA ILE A 685 -18.64 -39.86 3.84
C ILE A 685 -18.90 -41.07 4.74
N TYR A 686 -19.02 -40.82 6.02
CA TYR A 686 -19.44 -41.79 7.03
C TYR A 686 -20.79 -41.38 7.61
N THR A 687 -21.56 -42.36 8.08
CA THR A 687 -22.85 -42.15 8.78
C THR A 687 -22.85 -42.80 10.15
N SER A 688 -23.67 -42.29 11.05
CA SER A 688 -23.86 -42.88 12.38
C SER A 688 -25.35 -42.84 12.77
N GLN A 689 -25.78 -43.81 13.60
CA GLN A 689 -27.12 -43.87 14.19
C GLN A 689 -27.17 -43.17 15.56
N ASP A 690 -26.08 -43.15 16.29
CA ASP A 690 -25.97 -42.68 17.67
C ASP A 690 -25.03 -41.46 17.83
N GLY A 691 -24.38 -41.03 16.72
CA GLY A 691 -23.39 -39.95 16.72
C GLY A 691 -22.02 -40.35 17.24
N ASN A 692 -21.79 -41.59 17.68
CA ASN A 692 -20.54 -42.07 18.24
C ASN A 692 -19.80 -43.04 17.31
N ILE A 693 -20.49 -44.06 16.81
CA ILE A 693 -19.92 -45.08 15.90
C ILE A 693 -20.28 -44.69 14.47
N PHE A 694 -19.27 -44.38 13.67
CA PHE A 694 -19.41 -44.02 12.27
C PHE A 694 -18.96 -45.14 11.35
N SER A 695 -19.81 -45.47 10.36
CA SER A 695 -19.51 -46.47 9.32
C SER A 695 -19.45 -45.79 7.94
N LYS A 696 -18.54 -46.26 7.09
CA LYS A 696 -18.37 -45.74 5.72
C LYS A 696 -19.66 -45.93 4.93
N ALA A 697 -20.13 -44.85 4.32
CA ALA A 697 -21.33 -44.84 3.49
C ALA A 697 -21.00 -44.67 2.01
N CYS A 698 -20.21 -43.68 1.65
CA CYS A 698 -19.87 -43.35 0.26
C CYS A 698 -18.45 -42.80 0.19
N GLU A 699 -17.83 -42.94 -0.99
CA GLU A 699 -16.53 -42.34 -1.30
C GLU A 699 -16.45 -41.90 -2.74
N THR A 700 -15.51 -41.00 -3.03
CA THR A 700 -15.13 -40.65 -4.40
C THR A 700 -13.62 -40.57 -4.50
N LYS A 701 -13.09 -40.98 -5.65
CA LYS A 701 -11.68 -40.73 -6.00
C LYS A 701 -11.57 -39.37 -6.67
N ILE A 702 -10.54 -38.65 -6.33
CA ILE A 702 -10.25 -37.34 -6.88
C ILE A 702 -9.11 -37.51 -7.86
N THR A 703 -9.36 -37.21 -9.12
CA THR A 703 -8.35 -37.22 -10.18
C THR A 703 -7.77 -35.84 -10.37
N GLU A 704 -6.45 -35.77 -10.55
CA GLU A 704 -5.75 -34.53 -10.77
C GLU A 704 -6.16 -33.90 -12.11
N ASP A 705 -6.64 -32.66 -12.06
CA ASP A 705 -6.79 -31.79 -13.21
C ASP A 705 -5.71 -30.71 -13.12
N LYS A 706 -4.73 -30.76 -14.04
CA LYS A 706 -3.56 -29.86 -14.00
C LYS A 706 -3.87 -28.43 -14.45
N ASP A 707 -4.98 -28.24 -15.13
CA ASP A 707 -5.34 -26.97 -15.77
C ASP A 707 -6.32 -26.14 -14.91
N THR A 708 -6.88 -26.73 -13.85
CA THR A 708 -7.90 -26.10 -13.02
C THR A 708 -7.37 -25.73 -11.65
N LYS A 709 -7.41 -24.44 -11.30
CA LYS A 709 -7.06 -23.96 -9.95
C LYS A 709 -8.08 -24.38 -8.88
N THR A 710 -9.34 -24.53 -9.24
CA THR A 710 -10.42 -24.91 -8.32
C THR A 710 -11.15 -26.12 -8.87
N LEU A 711 -11.01 -27.26 -8.19
CA LEU A 711 -11.70 -28.50 -8.55
C LEU A 711 -13.01 -28.64 -7.79
N ALA A 712 -14.12 -28.79 -8.49
CA ALA A 712 -15.40 -29.16 -7.91
C ALA A 712 -15.44 -30.68 -7.71
N VAL A 713 -15.68 -31.12 -6.47
CA VAL A 713 -15.82 -32.53 -6.08
C VAL A 713 -17.27 -32.80 -5.75
N ASP A 714 -17.85 -33.84 -6.34
CA ASP A 714 -19.18 -34.36 -6.01
C ASP A 714 -19.09 -35.80 -5.49
N ILE A 715 -19.73 -36.04 -4.36
CA ILE A 715 -19.86 -37.40 -3.77
C ILE A 715 -21.34 -37.75 -3.75
N PRO A 716 -21.85 -38.42 -4.81
CA PRO A 716 -23.22 -38.92 -4.80
C PRO A 716 -23.41 -39.95 -3.69
N CYS A 717 -24.36 -39.70 -2.78
CA CYS A 717 -24.54 -40.54 -1.60
C CYS A 717 -26.01 -40.54 -1.15
N LYS A 718 -26.78 -41.51 -1.59
CA LYS A 718 -28.21 -41.64 -1.22
C LYS A 718 -28.35 -42.30 0.16
N ILE A 719 -28.40 -41.47 1.20
CA ILE A 719 -28.50 -41.90 2.60
C ILE A 719 -29.65 -41.19 3.33
N LYS A 720 -30.13 -41.75 4.42
CA LYS A 720 -31.01 -41.11 5.38
C LYS A 720 -30.35 -41.18 6.75
N SER A 721 -29.77 -40.07 7.22
CA SER A 721 -29.00 -40.05 8.45
C SER A 721 -29.22 -38.79 9.26
N GLN A 722 -29.07 -38.87 10.58
CA GLN A 722 -29.01 -37.73 11.50
C GLN A 722 -27.57 -37.24 11.73
N PHE A 723 -26.58 -38.13 11.53
CA PHE A 723 -25.18 -37.82 11.75
C PHE A 723 -24.37 -38.23 10.55
N ILE A 724 -23.49 -37.35 10.09
CA ILE A 724 -22.49 -37.67 9.06
C ILE A 724 -21.11 -37.18 9.50
N GLU A 725 -20.07 -37.83 8.99
CA GLU A 725 -18.69 -37.37 9.05
C GLU A 725 -18.12 -37.36 7.64
N ILE A 726 -17.46 -36.26 7.29
CA ILE A 726 -16.78 -36.10 6.02
C ILE A 726 -15.29 -36.14 6.32
N LYS A 727 -14.54 -36.98 5.62
CA LYS A 727 -13.08 -37.11 5.73
C LYS A 727 -12.41 -36.88 4.39
N ILE A 728 -11.40 -36.06 4.38
CA ILE A 728 -10.60 -35.73 3.20
C ILE A 728 -9.12 -35.73 3.64
N PRO A 729 -8.35 -36.79 3.30
CA PRO A 729 -6.94 -36.87 3.65
C PRO A 729 -6.12 -35.90 2.76
N ALA A 730 -5.16 -35.17 3.35
CA ALA A 730 -4.13 -34.48 2.55
C ALA A 730 -3.23 -35.56 1.90
N ILE A 731 -2.52 -35.17 0.83
CA ILE A 731 -1.54 -36.08 0.20
C ILE A 731 -0.34 -36.38 1.10
N GLY A 732 -0.15 -35.64 2.19
CA GLY A 732 1.00 -35.76 3.07
C GLY A 732 2.24 -35.09 2.47
N THR A 733 3.36 -35.81 2.41
CA THR A 733 4.62 -35.31 1.85
C THR A 733 4.50 -35.12 0.34
N ILE A 734 4.90 -33.93 -0.13
CA ILE A 734 4.90 -33.58 -1.56
C ILE A 734 5.89 -34.51 -2.31
N PRO A 735 5.43 -35.19 -3.38
CA PRO A 735 6.27 -36.12 -4.14
C PRO A 735 7.51 -35.48 -4.75
N VAL A 736 8.53 -36.30 -5.01
CA VAL A 736 9.74 -35.89 -5.75
C VAL A 736 9.36 -35.33 -7.14
N ASN A 737 10.03 -34.29 -7.58
CA ASN A 737 9.79 -33.58 -8.84
C ASN A 737 8.51 -32.71 -8.89
N ARG A 738 7.91 -32.40 -7.75
CA ARG A 738 6.85 -31.38 -7.65
C ARG A 738 7.31 -30.17 -6.85
N PRO A 739 6.77 -28.96 -7.09
CA PRO A 739 7.06 -27.76 -6.28
C PRO A 739 6.90 -28.05 -4.78
N GLY A 740 7.89 -27.69 -3.98
CA GLY A 740 7.89 -27.96 -2.54
C GLY A 740 8.19 -29.41 -2.13
N SER A 741 8.75 -30.22 -3.04
CA SER A 741 9.12 -31.63 -2.77
C SER A 741 9.77 -31.83 -1.40
N GLY A 742 9.31 -32.85 -0.69
CA GLY A 742 9.79 -33.20 0.66
C GLY A 742 9.09 -32.45 1.81
N ASN A 743 8.37 -31.38 1.55
CA ASN A 743 7.53 -30.71 2.53
C ASN A 743 6.12 -31.33 2.61
N GLN A 744 5.36 -30.99 3.63
CA GLN A 744 3.97 -31.39 3.77
C GLN A 744 3.07 -30.49 2.91
N ALA A 745 2.11 -31.08 2.19
CA ALA A 745 1.17 -30.35 1.36
C ALA A 745 0.04 -29.69 2.16
N TRP A 746 -0.39 -28.53 1.72
CA TRP A 746 -1.62 -27.90 2.18
C TRP A 746 -2.86 -28.54 1.53
N LEU A 747 -3.98 -28.55 2.27
CA LEU A 747 -5.31 -28.83 1.76
C LEU A 747 -6.18 -27.59 1.97
N PHE A 748 -6.78 -27.06 0.90
CA PHE A 748 -7.68 -25.90 0.97
C PHE A 748 -9.08 -26.32 0.52
N LEU A 749 -10.07 -26.03 1.35
CA LEU A 749 -11.48 -26.33 1.14
C LEU A 749 -12.31 -25.05 1.28
N ASP A 750 -13.40 -24.95 0.53
CA ASP A 750 -14.43 -23.94 0.68
C ASP A 750 -15.76 -24.55 1.15
N GLU A 751 -16.86 -24.17 0.54
CA GLU A 751 -18.23 -24.55 0.90
C GLU A 751 -18.51 -26.05 0.73
N ILE A 752 -18.92 -26.74 1.79
CA ILE A 752 -19.36 -28.12 1.82
C ILE A 752 -20.90 -28.19 1.74
N ARG A 753 -21.42 -28.41 0.57
CA ARG A 753 -22.86 -28.43 0.29
C ARG A 753 -23.44 -29.80 0.51
N VAL A 754 -24.37 -29.93 1.45
CA VAL A 754 -25.13 -31.17 1.69
C VAL A 754 -26.49 -31.02 0.97
N TYR A 755 -26.73 -31.80 -0.10
CA TYR A 755 -27.92 -31.65 -0.92
C TYR A 755 -28.84 -32.91 -0.92
#